data_9aaf01e54a6d235f334cebfa950a0fa7
#
_entry.id   9aaf01e54a6d235f334cebfa950a0fa7
#
_cell.length_a   1.000
_cell.length_b   1.000
_cell.length_c   1.000
_cell.angle_alpha   90.00
_cell.angle_beta   90.00
_cell.angle_gamma   90.00
#
_symmetry.space_group_name_H-M   'P 1'
#
loop_
_entity.id
_entity.type
_entity.pdbx_description
1 polymer ?
#
loop_
_entity_poly.entity_id
_entity_poly.type
_entity_poly.pdbx_seq_one_letter_code
_entity_poly.pdbx_strand_id
1 'polypeptide(L)'
;MSEKDYAPLSSACVRALNDKLYDRRKTAALEIEKMVKEFAAVNNTGQIKRLLKVLGQDFSLSQNSHARKGGLIGLAAIAIALGKDTGLYADELIKPILGCMADQDLRVRYYACESLYNVVKVSRGAVLPHFSAIFNALGKIAADPDQNVKNASELLDRLLKDIVVESTSFDLDGFIPLLRERIYTKSPFARQFIISWISVLNTEPDLDLIAYLPEILDGLFIILDDTNLEVKKMCETTLGEFLRSIKSDPAKVNFGAMINILISHAQEKNDDLVQFTAITWIKEFVQLSGLAMLPYMSGIFTAVLPCLAYDTEARRNIKETATAVNFTLMKLIALQDTSGAEQSEELRPSIATESEIQQELDLPSVICVLTQYLGHNSIQTKVAVLKWIHDLYTKLPNKMVEHIDILFPALQRTLSDESDQVVQQCLVVIAEVISSPKTTNAAVEGSNTYYNKFVISLLNSFNMDKTLLDERGSFIIRQLCVLLNAEDIYRTLAQTLLKEQNLKFASLMVEHLNMILLTSSELYEMRNRLKDLKTEENKSLFRCLYETWCHNPVATVALCLLSQSYSHVCDLIKLFGNLEVTVDFLMEIDKLVQLIESPIFAYLRLELLEVPCDKSLVTALYGLLMLLPQTEAFSTLRTRLSCIPSLHLHCDDNNISEKKVVRQSGINFQQLLNHFIQVQEKHKEYKKNIRTKEILSLDREMSNIDL
;
A
#
# COMPACT_ATOMS: atom_id res chain seq x y z
N MET A 1 66.16 -17.66 -38.35
CA MET A 1 65.51 -17.93 -37.07
C MET A 1 66.59 -17.99 -36.01
N SER A 2 66.69 -17.02 -35.11
CA SER A 2 67.66 -17.07 -34.00
C SER A 2 67.27 -18.28 -33.11
N GLU A 3 68.20 -19.18 -32.84
CA GLU A 3 68.01 -20.25 -31.87
C GLU A 3 67.59 -19.61 -30.53
N LYS A 4 66.43 -19.95 -30.07
CA LYS A 4 65.96 -19.47 -28.76
C LYS A 4 66.84 -20.08 -27.66
N ASP A 5 67.43 -19.25 -26.85
CA ASP A 5 68.23 -19.70 -25.69
C ASP A 5 67.33 -20.13 -24.55
N TYR A 6 67.21 -21.45 -24.36
CA TYR A 6 66.41 -22.07 -23.29
C TYR A 6 67.22 -22.35 -22.00
N ALA A 7 68.45 -21.85 -21.89
CA ALA A 7 69.21 -22.06 -20.69
C ALA A 7 68.45 -21.57 -19.43
N PRO A 8 68.46 -22.29 -18.30
CA PRO A 8 69.34 -23.40 -17.95
C PRO A 8 68.80 -24.82 -18.33
N LEU A 9 67.73 -24.93 -19.11
CA LEU A 9 67.16 -26.22 -19.49
C LEU A 9 68.10 -26.97 -20.49
N SER A 10 68.26 -28.30 -20.28
CA SER A 10 68.96 -29.15 -21.23
C SER A 10 68.14 -29.31 -22.54
N SER A 11 68.81 -29.55 -23.68
CA SER A 11 68.11 -29.83 -24.94
C SER A 11 67.22 -31.05 -24.90
N ALA A 12 67.47 -32.01 -24.00
CA ALA A 12 66.65 -33.18 -23.74
C ALA A 12 65.38 -32.79 -22.97
N CYS A 13 65.53 -31.97 -21.96
CA CYS A 13 64.41 -31.45 -21.16
C CYS A 13 63.49 -30.60 -22.02
N VAL A 14 64.03 -29.71 -22.87
CA VAL A 14 63.26 -28.90 -23.83
C VAL A 14 62.44 -29.78 -24.78
N ARG A 15 63.01 -30.84 -25.34
CA ARG A 15 62.29 -31.78 -26.19
C ARG A 15 61.21 -32.55 -25.44
N ALA A 16 61.48 -32.97 -24.19
CA ALA A 16 60.54 -33.70 -23.36
C ALA A 16 59.36 -32.82 -22.94
N LEU A 17 59.54 -31.52 -22.63
CA LEU A 17 58.45 -30.57 -22.33
C LEU A 17 57.53 -30.34 -23.52
N ASN A 18 58.06 -30.43 -24.76
CA ASN A 18 57.29 -30.28 -26.00
C ASN A 18 56.63 -31.62 -26.48
N ASP A 19 56.85 -32.72 -25.79
CA ASP A 19 56.35 -34.03 -26.21
C ASP A 19 54.80 -34.14 -26.04
N LYS A 20 54.22 -34.97 -26.92
CA LYS A 20 52.78 -35.28 -26.89
C LYS A 20 52.41 -36.11 -25.69
N LEU A 21 53.32 -36.97 -25.21
CA LEU A 21 53.07 -37.90 -24.09
C LEU A 21 53.25 -37.20 -22.73
N TYR A 22 52.28 -37.41 -21.87
CA TYR A 22 52.29 -36.84 -20.50
C TYR A 22 53.52 -37.30 -19.69
N ASP A 23 53.85 -38.62 -19.76
CA ASP A 23 54.94 -39.20 -18.96
C ASP A 23 56.30 -38.54 -19.27
N ARG A 24 56.53 -38.18 -20.53
CA ARG A 24 57.77 -37.48 -20.91
C ARG A 24 57.80 -36.04 -20.36
N ARG A 25 56.69 -35.33 -20.41
CA ARG A 25 56.59 -34.00 -19.81
C ARG A 25 56.75 -34.06 -18.26
N LYS A 26 56.20 -35.11 -17.62
CA LYS A 26 56.36 -35.34 -16.19
C LYS A 26 57.82 -35.63 -15.83
N THR A 27 58.52 -36.45 -16.61
CA THR A 27 59.97 -36.70 -16.39
C THR A 27 60.77 -35.40 -16.50
N ALA A 28 60.48 -34.54 -17.47
CA ALA A 28 61.12 -33.22 -17.59
C ALA A 28 60.81 -32.33 -16.38
N ALA A 29 59.59 -32.38 -15.86
CA ALA A 29 59.21 -31.63 -14.65
C ALA A 29 60.00 -32.10 -13.41
N LEU A 30 60.22 -33.39 -13.25
CA LEU A 30 61.08 -33.91 -12.16
C LEU A 30 62.54 -33.49 -12.30
N GLU A 31 63.07 -33.40 -13.54
CA GLU A 31 64.41 -32.83 -13.81
C GLU A 31 64.45 -31.33 -13.42
N ILE A 32 63.41 -30.56 -13.73
CA ILE A 32 63.29 -29.15 -13.36
C ILE A 32 63.20 -29.02 -11.82
N GLU A 33 62.42 -29.85 -11.16
CA GLU A 33 62.30 -29.84 -9.69
C GLU A 33 63.66 -30.08 -9.03
N LYS A 34 64.45 -31.06 -9.49
CA LYS A 34 65.78 -31.32 -9.00
C LYS A 34 66.74 -30.14 -9.22
N MET A 35 66.74 -29.59 -10.42
CA MET A 35 67.57 -28.44 -10.79
C MET A 35 67.25 -27.19 -9.92
N VAL A 36 65.97 -26.92 -9.67
CA VAL A 36 65.56 -25.76 -8.83
C VAL A 36 65.97 -25.99 -7.38
N LYS A 37 65.88 -27.21 -6.83
CA LYS A 37 66.39 -27.52 -5.50
C LYS A 37 67.88 -27.30 -5.37
N GLU A 38 68.65 -27.63 -6.39
CA GLU A 38 70.09 -27.35 -6.46
C GLU A 38 70.34 -25.82 -6.53
N PHE A 39 69.61 -25.04 -7.34
CA PHE A 39 69.75 -23.59 -7.39
C PHE A 39 69.33 -22.95 -6.07
N ALA A 40 68.28 -23.42 -5.43
CA ALA A 40 67.85 -22.89 -4.12
C ALA A 40 68.87 -23.17 -3.03
N ALA A 41 69.50 -24.33 -3.00
CA ALA A 41 70.52 -24.70 -2.04
C ALA A 41 71.76 -23.78 -2.09
N VAL A 42 72.10 -23.27 -3.28
CA VAL A 42 73.22 -22.29 -3.45
C VAL A 42 72.76 -20.84 -3.57
N ASN A 43 71.51 -20.53 -3.25
CA ASN A 43 70.90 -19.21 -3.36
C ASN A 43 71.05 -18.53 -4.72
N ASN A 44 71.04 -19.30 -5.82
CA ASN A 44 71.16 -18.77 -7.15
C ASN A 44 69.85 -18.27 -7.74
N THR A 45 69.35 -17.21 -7.19
CA THR A 45 68.08 -16.56 -7.57
C THR A 45 68.04 -16.12 -9.02
N GLY A 46 69.18 -15.81 -9.62
CA GLY A 46 69.28 -15.40 -11.04
C GLY A 46 68.93 -16.52 -11.99
N GLN A 47 69.38 -17.77 -11.73
CA GLN A 47 69.02 -18.90 -12.53
C GLN A 47 67.59 -19.33 -12.39
N ILE A 48 67.03 -19.22 -11.16
CA ILE A 48 65.58 -19.46 -10.91
C ILE A 48 64.74 -18.45 -11.71
N LYS A 49 65.03 -17.17 -11.69
CA LYS A 49 64.29 -16.16 -12.45
C LYS A 49 64.43 -16.37 -13.97
N ARG A 50 65.59 -16.78 -14.42
CA ARG A 50 65.79 -17.08 -15.83
C ARG A 50 64.95 -18.27 -16.28
N LEU A 51 64.89 -19.32 -15.46
CA LEU A 51 64.06 -20.52 -15.72
C LEU A 51 62.56 -20.18 -15.71
N LEU A 52 62.11 -19.37 -14.74
CA LEU A 52 60.72 -18.87 -14.68
C LEU A 52 60.37 -18.09 -15.94
N LYS A 53 61.26 -17.22 -16.40
CA LYS A 53 61.07 -16.45 -17.65
C LYS A 53 60.95 -17.37 -18.88
N VAL A 54 61.83 -18.38 -19.03
CA VAL A 54 61.79 -19.34 -20.11
C VAL A 54 60.47 -20.12 -20.10
N LEU A 55 60.12 -20.71 -18.98
CA LEU A 55 58.88 -21.51 -18.88
C LEU A 55 57.60 -20.63 -19.02
N GLY A 56 57.62 -19.45 -18.46
CA GLY A 56 56.45 -18.52 -18.48
C GLY A 56 56.28 -17.84 -19.84
N GLN A 57 57.36 -17.45 -20.55
CA GLN A 57 57.24 -16.72 -21.81
C GLN A 57 57.39 -17.59 -23.05
N ASP A 58 58.41 -18.49 -23.08
CA ASP A 58 58.69 -19.26 -24.27
C ASP A 58 57.85 -20.52 -24.37
N PHE A 59 57.47 -21.13 -23.24
CA PHE A 59 56.64 -22.33 -23.22
C PHE A 59 55.18 -22.03 -22.98
N SER A 60 54.81 -21.40 -21.89
CA SER A 60 53.38 -21.20 -21.56
C SER A 60 52.63 -20.27 -22.49
N LEU A 61 53.31 -19.36 -23.20
CA LEU A 61 52.75 -18.49 -24.24
C LEU A 61 53.04 -18.96 -25.66
N SER A 62 53.58 -20.18 -25.82
CA SER A 62 53.87 -20.76 -27.13
C SER A 62 52.61 -20.99 -27.96
N GLN A 63 52.75 -20.93 -29.29
CA GLN A 63 51.66 -21.32 -30.20
C GLN A 63 51.37 -22.83 -30.16
N ASN A 64 52.36 -23.64 -29.78
CA ASN A 64 52.20 -25.10 -29.64
C ASN A 64 51.53 -25.47 -28.30
N SER A 65 50.38 -26.12 -28.36
CA SER A 65 49.66 -26.54 -27.15
C SER A 65 50.44 -27.54 -26.28
N HIS A 66 51.31 -28.36 -26.88
CA HIS A 66 52.18 -29.28 -26.12
C HIS A 66 53.24 -28.53 -25.33
N ALA A 67 53.82 -27.47 -25.93
CA ALA A 67 54.73 -26.57 -25.25
C ALA A 67 54.05 -25.85 -24.08
N ARG A 68 52.83 -25.33 -24.29
CA ARG A 68 52.07 -24.68 -23.18
C ARG A 68 51.84 -25.64 -22.03
N LYS A 69 51.42 -26.86 -22.29
CA LYS A 69 51.25 -27.92 -21.26
C LYS A 69 52.57 -28.25 -20.52
N GLY A 70 53.69 -28.30 -21.27
CA GLY A 70 55.00 -28.48 -20.67
C GLY A 70 55.45 -27.32 -19.80
N GLY A 71 55.23 -26.08 -20.25
CA GLY A 71 55.49 -24.89 -19.48
C GLY A 71 54.71 -24.84 -18.14
N LEU A 72 53.41 -25.17 -18.18
CA LEU A 72 52.56 -25.19 -17.00
C LEU A 72 53.04 -26.25 -15.98
N ILE A 73 53.33 -27.49 -16.43
CA ILE A 73 53.86 -28.53 -15.51
C ILE A 73 55.20 -28.11 -14.94
N GLY A 74 56.08 -27.47 -15.76
CA GLY A 74 57.36 -26.95 -15.31
C GLY A 74 57.25 -25.86 -14.26
N LEU A 75 56.31 -24.90 -14.43
CA LEU A 75 56.04 -23.88 -13.43
C LEU A 75 55.54 -24.47 -12.10
N ALA A 76 54.67 -25.47 -12.15
CA ALA A 76 54.24 -26.22 -10.96
C ALA A 76 55.41 -26.95 -10.28
N ALA A 77 56.31 -27.56 -11.04
CA ALA A 77 57.51 -28.23 -10.52
C ALA A 77 58.45 -27.23 -9.79
N ILE A 78 58.62 -26.03 -10.35
CA ILE A 78 59.39 -24.97 -9.69
C ILE A 78 58.76 -24.59 -8.34
N ALA A 79 57.43 -24.37 -8.31
CA ALA A 79 56.75 -24.04 -7.06
C ALA A 79 56.90 -25.14 -6.01
N ILE A 80 56.76 -26.41 -6.38
CA ILE A 80 56.94 -27.55 -5.50
C ILE A 80 58.39 -27.60 -4.96
N ALA A 81 59.36 -27.33 -5.81
CA ALA A 81 60.77 -27.35 -5.47
C ALA A 81 61.18 -26.25 -4.47
N LEU A 82 60.61 -25.04 -4.66
CA LEU A 82 60.86 -23.86 -3.82
C LEU A 82 60.18 -23.97 -2.46
N GLY A 83 59.10 -24.75 -2.34
CA GLY A 83 58.38 -24.87 -1.07
C GLY A 83 57.92 -23.53 -0.52
N LYS A 84 58.28 -23.19 0.70
CA LYS A 84 57.89 -21.92 1.38
C LYS A 84 58.37 -20.65 0.68
N ASP A 85 59.48 -20.74 -0.06
CA ASP A 85 60.08 -19.62 -0.78
C ASP A 85 59.38 -19.27 -2.10
N THR A 86 58.38 -20.05 -2.50
CA THR A 86 57.54 -19.84 -3.69
C THR A 86 56.90 -18.43 -3.70
N GLY A 87 56.54 -17.92 -2.54
CA GLY A 87 55.98 -16.55 -2.41
C GLY A 87 56.85 -15.43 -2.96
N LEU A 88 58.19 -15.62 -2.93
CA LEU A 88 59.17 -14.64 -3.47
C LEU A 88 59.10 -14.50 -4.99
N TYR A 89 58.50 -15.50 -5.67
CA TYR A 89 58.38 -15.61 -7.13
C TYR A 89 56.93 -15.71 -7.59
N ALA A 90 56.00 -15.30 -6.73
CA ALA A 90 54.56 -15.45 -7.02
C ALA A 90 54.13 -14.74 -8.31
N ASP A 91 54.67 -13.54 -8.57
CA ASP A 91 54.37 -12.78 -9.78
C ASP A 91 54.78 -13.50 -11.06
N GLU A 92 56.00 -14.07 -11.08
CA GLU A 92 56.55 -14.77 -12.25
C GLU A 92 55.87 -16.10 -12.48
N LEU A 93 55.33 -16.76 -11.44
CA LEU A 93 54.61 -18.03 -11.51
C LEU A 93 53.16 -17.83 -11.92
N ILE A 94 52.41 -16.91 -11.25
CA ILE A 94 50.97 -16.82 -11.37
C ILE A 94 50.55 -16.18 -12.71
N LYS A 95 51.19 -15.12 -13.15
CA LYS A 95 50.79 -14.37 -14.39
C LYS A 95 50.74 -15.26 -15.64
N PRO A 96 51.77 -16.08 -15.97
CA PRO A 96 51.72 -16.97 -17.12
C PRO A 96 50.63 -18.07 -17.02
N ILE A 97 50.41 -18.60 -15.80
CA ILE A 97 49.40 -19.62 -15.56
C ILE A 97 48.01 -19.06 -15.78
N LEU A 98 47.70 -17.85 -15.24
CA LEU A 98 46.42 -17.18 -15.43
C LEU A 98 46.13 -16.89 -16.92
N GLY A 99 47.15 -16.55 -17.71
CA GLY A 99 47.05 -16.41 -19.16
C GLY A 99 46.57 -17.68 -19.87
N CYS A 100 46.96 -18.85 -19.36
CA CYS A 100 46.56 -20.15 -19.89
C CYS A 100 45.19 -20.65 -19.43
N MET A 101 44.58 -20.04 -18.40
CA MET A 101 43.24 -20.42 -17.94
C MET A 101 42.13 -20.05 -18.94
N ALA A 102 42.37 -19.17 -19.89
CA ALA A 102 41.44 -18.81 -20.96
C ALA A 102 41.83 -19.43 -22.33
N ASP A 103 42.68 -20.45 -22.35
CA ASP A 103 43.18 -21.10 -23.56
C ASP A 103 42.07 -21.80 -24.35
N GLN A 104 42.22 -21.88 -25.68
CA GLN A 104 41.29 -22.61 -26.54
C GLN A 104 41.35 -24.12 -26.33
N ASP A 105 42.56 -24.69 -26.03
CA ASP A 105 42.73 -26.13 -25.73
C ASP A 105 42.28 -26.45 -24.28
N LEU A 106 41.23 -27.28 -24.16
CA LEU A 106 40.68 -27.71 -22.87
C LEU A 106 41.73 -28.31 -21.93
N ARG A 107 42.72 -29.04 -22.51
CA ARG A 107 43.78 -29.67 -21.69
C ARG A 107 44.79 -28.63 -21.21
N VAL A 108 45.00 -27.51 -21.91
CA VAL A 108 45.82 -26.41 -21.43
C VAL A 108 45.10 -25.74 -20.25
N ARG A 109 43.79 -25.49 -20.35
CA ARG A 109 43.00 -24.93 -19.23
C ARG A 109 43.04 -25.85 -18.00
N TYR A 110 42.91 -27.18 -18.22
CA TYR A 110 43.02 -28.15 -17.11
C TYR A 110 44.38 -28.06 -16.42
N TYR A 111 45.49 -28.12 -17.19
CA TYR A 111 46.84 -28.01 -16.64
C TYR A 111 47.10 -26.62 -16.00
N ALA A 112 46.48 -25.56 -16.46
CA ALA A 112 46.57 -24.27 -15.85
C ALA A 112 45.94 -24.29 -14.44
N CYS A 113 44.75 -24.88 -14.29
CA CYS A 113 44.10 -25.04 -12.97
C CYS A 113 44.95 -25.94 -12.03
N GLU A 114 45.48 -27.07 -12.53
CA GLU A 114 46.31 -27.98 -11.74
C GLU A 114 47.63 -27.30 -11.32
N SER A 115 48.26 -26.54 -12.21
CA SER A 115 49.52 -25.85 -11.93
C SER A 115 49.27 -24.72 -10.91
N LEU A 116 48.20 -23.98 -11.06
CA LEU A 116 47.83 -22.91 -10.10
C LEU A 116 47.49 -23.52 -8.74
N TYR A 117 46.81 -24.67 -8.70
CA TYR A 117 46.53 -25.41 -7.46
C TYR A 117 47.82 -25.76 -6.72
N ASN A 118 48.82 -26.23 -7.43
CA ASN A 118 50.11 -26.61 -6.81
C ASN A 118 50.88 -25.36 -6.32
N VAL A 119 50.87 -24.25 -7.08
CA VAL A 119 51.46 -22.98 -6.67
C VAL A 119 50.74 -22.45 -5.41
N VAL A 120 49.42 -22.38 -5.40
CA VAL A 120 48.61 -21.90 -4.26
C VAL A 120 48.78 -22.78 -3.04
N LYS A 121 48.83 -24.11 -3.21
CA LYS A 121 49.00 -25.05 -2.11
C LYS A 121 50.33 -24.88 -1.36
N VAL A 122 51.37 -24.54 -2.08
CA VAL A 122 52.70 -24.38 -1.51
C VAL A 122 52.89 -22.95 -0.98
N SER A 123 52.42 -21.93 -1.70
CA SER A 123 52.58 -20.53 -1.35
C SER A 123 51.67 -20.04 -0.20
N ARG A 124 50.51 -20.72 0.00
CA ARG A 124 49.53 -20.37 1.02
C ARG A 124 49.18 -18.86 0.97
N GLY A 125 49.23 -18.18 2.11
CA GLY A 125 48.88 -16.73 2.25
C GLY A 125 49.70 -15.79 1.37
N ALA A 126 50.87 -16.20 0.85
CA ALA A 126 51.66 -15.37 -0.08
C ALA A 126 50.98 -15.15 -1.44
N VAL A 127 49.92 -15.88 -1.73
CA VAL A 127 49.09 -15.73 -2.96
C VAL A 127 48.07 -14.58 -2.85
N LEU A 128 47.70 -14.15 -1.65
CA LEU A 128 46.63 -13.20 -1.43
C LEU A 128 46.79 -11.85 -2.17
N PRO A 129 47.99 -11.28 -2.40
CA PRO A 129 48.15 -10.11 -3.25
C PRO A 129 47.70 -10.33 -4.71
N HIS A 130 47.62 -11.60 -5.20
CA HIS A 130 47.13 -11.96 -6.53
C HIS A 130 45.68 -12.46 -6.52
N PHE A 131 45.00 -12.41 -5.37
CA PHE A 131 43.67 -12.97 -5.17
C PHE A 131 42.66 -12.47 -6.20
N SER A 132 42.58 -11.17 -6.45
CA SER A 132 41.62 -10.57 -7.41
C SER A 132 41.79 -11.11 -8.83
N ALA A 133 43.04 -11.32 -9.27
CA ALA A 133 43.31 -11.88 -10.58
C ALA A 133 42.94 -13.37 -10.66
N ILE A 134 43.21 -14.15 -9.61
CA ILE A 134 42.85 -15.58 -9.51
C ILE A 134 41.33 -15.74 -9.44
N PHE A 135 40.65 -14.94 -8.61
CA PHE A 135 39.18 -14.92 -8.49
C PHE A 135 38.51 -14.63 -9.84
N ASN A 136 38.99 -13.64 -10.58
CA ASN A 136 38.48 -13.33 -11.92
C ASN A 136 38.66 -14.48 -12.91
N ALA A 137 39.79 -15.17 -12.85
CA ALA A 137 40.03 -16.32 -13.69
C ALA A 137 39.15 -17.54 -13.34
N LEU A 138 38.98 -17.79 -12.03
CA LEU A 138 38.09 -18.86 -11.54
C LEU A 138 36.64 -18.61 -11.90
N GLY A 139 36.15 -17.37 -11.76
CA GLY A 139 34.77 -17.00 -12.13
C GLY A 139 34.47 -17.22 -13.63
N LYS A 140 35.47 -17.11 -14.51
CA LYS A 140 35.33 -17.41 -15.93
C LYS A 140 35.30 -18.91 -16.19
N ILE A 141 36.17 -19.68 -15.51
CA ILE A 141 36.29 -21.12 -15.66
C ILE A 141 35.13 -21.87 -14.98
N ALA A 142 34.46 -21.33 -14.00
CA ALA A 142 33.28 -21.92 -13.38
C ALA A 142 32.18 -22.29 -14.41
N ALA A 143 32.14 -21.60 -15.54
CA ALA A 143 31.22 -21.88 -16.65
C ALA A 143 31.87 -22.69 -17.80
N ASP A 144 33.03 -23.32 -17.58
CA ASP A 144 33.73 -24.09 -18.63
C ASP A 144 32.87 -25.25 -19.13
N PRO A 145 32.84 -25.53 -20.46
CA PRO A 145 32.07 -26.64 -20.99
C PRO A 145 32.64 -28.01 -20.63
N ASP A 146 33.94 -28.14 -20.29
CA ASP A 146 34.58 -29.40 -19.94
C ASP A 146 34.53 -29.71 -18.45
N GLN A 147 34.02 -30.90 -18.09
CA GLN A 147 33.81 -31.30 -16.68
C GLN A 147 35.13 -31.48 -15.92
N ASN A 148 36.21 -31.88 -16.58
CA ASN A 148 37.48 -32.06 -15.89
C ASN A 148 38.10 -30.74 -15.52
N VAL A 149 37.92 -29.71 -16.39
CA VAL A 149 38.33 -28.31 -16.13
C VAL A 149 37.53 -27.76 -14.95
N LYS A 150 36.20 -27.97 -14.93
CA LYS A 150 35.36 -27.59 -13.78
C LYS A 150 35.84 -28.23 -12.48
N ASN A 151 36.01 -29.53 -12.46
CA ASN A 151 36.46 -30.26 -11.27
C ASN A 151 37.82 -29.75 -10.77
N ALA A 152 38.75 -29.47 -11.67
CA ALA A 152 40.06 -28.90 -11.33
C ALA A 152 39.93 -27.47 -10.77
N SER A 153 39.04 -26.63 -11.35
CA SER A 153 38.78 -25.31 -10.86
C SER A 153 38.09 -25.29 -9.51
N GLU A 154 37.14 -26.21 -9.23
CA GLU A 154 36.50 -26.41 -7.94
C GLU A 154 37.46 -26.76 -6.82
N LEU A 155 38.45 -27.65 -7.14
CA LEU A 155 39.50 -27.98 -6.16
C LEU A 155 40.38 -26.78 -5.83
N LEU A 156 40.72 -26.00 -6.84
CA LEU A 156 41.48 -24.75 -6.66
C LEU A 156 40.67 -23.69 -5.86
N ASP A 157 39.40 -23.56 -6.20
CA ASP A 157 38.48 -22.63 -5.49
C ASP A 157 38.35 -22.99 -4.01
N ARG A 158 38.18 -24.28 -3.71
CA ARG A 158 38.08 -24.74 -2.31
C ARG A 158 39.38 -24.48 -1.54
N LEU A 159 40.52 -24.75 -2.14
CA LEU A 159 41.82 -24.47 -1.52
C LEU A 159 42.01 -22.97 -1.28
N LEU A 160 41.58 -22.12 -2.19
CA LEU A 160 41.68 -20.66 -2.07
C LEU A 160 40.76 -20.14 -0.94
N LYS A 161 39.56 -20.69 -0.81
CA LYS A 161 38.65 -20.42 0.30
C LYS A 161 39.29 -20.79 1.65
N ASP A 162 39.84 -21.96 1.75
CA ASP A 162 40.55 -22.41 2.98
C ASP A 162 41.68 -21.43 3.36
N ILE A 163 42.44 -20.91 2.39
CA ILE A 163 43.53 -19.95 2.64
C ILE A 163 42.98 -18.58 3.09
N VAL A 164 41.90 -18.13 2.49
CA VAL A 164 41.26 -16.84 2.88
C VAL A 164 40.71 -16.91 4.31
N VAL A 165 40.08 -18.03 4.65
CA VAL A 165 39.54 -18.28 6.01
C VAL A 165 40.67 -18.39 7.05
N GLU A 166 41.79 -19.05 6.72
CA GLU A 166 42.97 -19.16 7.61
C GLU A 166 43.73 -17.80 7.76
N SER A 167 43.48 -16.82 6.89
CA SER A 167 44.21 -15.57 6.84
C SER A 167 43.63 -14.51 7.77
N THR A 168 44.40 -13.97 8.67
CA THR A 168 44.03 -12.82 9.51
C THR A 168 44.16 -11.46 8.82
N SER A 169 44.63 -11.43 7.56
CA SER A 169 44.94 -10.19 6.82
C SER A 169 44.38 -10.18 5.42
N PHE A 170 43.16 -10.75 5.21
CA PHE A 170 42.51 -10.69 3.92
C PHE A 170 41.99 -9.26 3.66
N ASP A 171 42.35 -8.70 2.50
CA ASP A 171 41.91 -7.37 2.06
C ASP A 171 40.46 -7.44 1.51
N LEU A 172 39.48 -7.30 2.41
CA LEU A 172 38.06 -7.28 2.07
C LEU A 172 37.72 -6.01 1.30
N ASP A 173 38.28 -4.84 1.68
CA ASP A 173 38.04 -3.56 1.02
C ASP A 173 38.43 -3.59 -0.48
N GLY A 174 39.56 -4.22 -0.80
CA GLY A 174 40.01 -4.42 -2.17
C GLY A 174 39.18 -5.43 -2.95
N PHE A 175 38.49 -6.36 -2.24
CA PHE A 175 37.68 -7.41 -2.87
C PHE A 175 36.24 -6.98 -3.19
N ILE A 176 35.60 -6.17 -2.36
CA ILE A 176 34.21 -5.76 -2.51
C ILE A 176 33.90 -5.10 -3.86
N PRO A 177 34.74 -4.16 -4.40
CA PRO A 177 34.51 -3.59 -5.73
C PRO A 177 34.48 -4.64 -6.85
N LEU A 178 35.31 -5.67 -6.74
CA LEU A 178 35.34 -6.77 -7.69
C LEU A 178 34.08 -7.65 -7.58
N LEU A 179 33.64 -7.93 -6.36
CA LEU A 179 32.42 -8.67 -6.09
C LEU A 179 31.22 -7.93 -6.63
N ARG A 180 31.12 -6.63 -6.39
CA ARG A 180 30.07 -5.73 -6.89
C ARG A 180 29.99 -5.73 -8.41
N GLU A 181 31.14 -5.72 -9.11
CA GLU A 181 31.16 -5.80 -10.57
C GLU A 181 30.67 -7.15 -11.09
N ARG A 182 31.00 -8.24 -10.40
CA ARG A 182 30.74 -9.61 -10.86
C ARG A 182 29.36 -10.16 -10.45
N ILE A 183 28.74 -9.62 -9.45
CA ILE A 183 27.45 -10.13 -8.92
C ILE A 183 26.32 -10.05 -9.95
N TYR A 184 26.40 -9.16 -10.94
CA TYR A 184 25.41 -9.01 -12.02
C TYR A 184 25.63 -9.97 -13.20
N THR A 185 26.46 -10.98 -13.04
CA THR A 185 26.67 -12.01 -14.09
C THR A 185 25.38 -12.71 -14.47
N LYS A 186 25.27 -13.13 -15.75
CA LYS A 186 24.11 -13.89 -16.25
C LYS A 186 24.29 -15.41 -16.22
N SER A 187 25.53 -15.90 -16.05
CA SER A 187 25.82 -17.34 -16.04
C SER A 187 25.41 -17.96 -14.70
N PRO A 188 24.57 -19.01 -14.68
CA PRO A 188 24.18 -19.68 -13.44
C PRO A 188 25.39 -20.25 -12.66
N PHE A 189 26.39 -20.77 -13.36
CA PHE A 189 27.62 -21.29 -12.73
C PHE A 189 28.44 -20.17 -12.09
N ALA A 190 28.56 -19.02 -12.76
CA ALA A 190 29.24 -17.86 -12.19
C ALA A 190 28.46 -17.29 -10.99
N ARG A 191 27.12 -17.28 -11.02
CA ARG A 191 26.28 -16.92 -9.89
C ARG A 191 26.49 -17.86 -8.71
N GLN A 192 26.48 -19.16 -8.96
CA GLN A 192 26.75 -20.18 -7.93
C GLN A 192 28.13 -20.01 -7.30
N PHE A 193 29.16 -19.75 -8.11
CA PHE A 193 30.50 -19.42 -7.65
C PHE A 193 30.52 -18.18 -6.73
N ILE A 194 29.87 -17.09 -7.12
CA ILE A 194 29.81 -15.84 -6.35
C ILE A 194 29.09 -16.05 -5.03
N ILE A 195 27.89 -16.67 -5.04
CA ILE A 195 27.13 -16.95 -3.81
C ILE A 195 27.96 -17.80 -2.84
N SER A 196 28.65 -18.82 -3.38
CA SER A 196 29.51 -19.70 -2.56
C SER A 196 30.64 -18.93 -1.86
N TRP A 197 31.21 -17.90 -2.51
CA TRP A 197 32.19 -17.02 -1.89
C TRP A 197 31.58 -16.12 -0.83
N ILE A 198 30.43 -15.50 -1.12
CA ILE A 198 29.70 -14.65 -0.16
C ILE A 198 29.33 -15.46 1.08
N SER A 199 28.83 -16.69 0.91
CA SER A 199 28.46 -17.56 2.04
C SER A 199 29.68 -17.89 2.92
N VAL A 200 30.82 -18.24 2.32
CA VAL A 200 32.05 -18.53 3.07
C VAL A 200 32.52 -17.28 3.85
N LEU A 201 32.57 -16.13 3.21
CA LEU A 201 32.99 -14.90 3.88
C LEU A 201 32.04 -14.46 5.00
N ASN A 202 30.76 -14.72 4.85
CA ASN A 202 29.76 -14.40 5.88
C ASN A 202 29.83 -15.31 7.12
N THR A 203 30.41 -16.51 6.98
CA THR A 203 30.58 -17.44 8.11
C THR A 203 31.81 -17.14 8.97
N GLU A 204 32.73 -16.29 8.49
CA GLU A 204 33.95 -15.95 9.18
C GLU A 204 33.75 -14.77 10.14
N PRO A 205 33.96 -14.97 11.45
CA PRO A 205 33.69 -13.96 12.46
C PRO A 205 34.62 -12.73 12.38
N ASP A 206 35.81 -12.91 11.80
CA ASP A 206 36.82 -11.84 11.67
C ASP A 206 36.57 -10.95 10.42
N LEU A 207 35.63 -11.32 9.55
CA LEU A 207 35.29 -10.59 8.33
C LEU A 207 33.89 -9.97 8.45
N ASP A 208 33.82 -8.66 8.67
CA ASP A 208 32.53 -7.94 8.76
C ASP A 208 31.96 -7.64 7.38
N LEU A 209 31.33 -8.65 6.76
CA LEU A 209 30.69 -8.50 5.44
C LEU A 209 29.37 -7.70 5.55
N ILE A 210 28.76 -7.56 6.73
CA ILE A 210 27.51 -6.83 6.94
C ILE A 210 27.69 -5.35 6.61
N ALA A 211 28.83 -4.76 6.90
CA ALA A 211 29.14 -3.37 6.60
C ALA A 211 29.06 -3.08 5.08
N TYR A 212 29.38 -4.06 4.24
CA TYR A 212 29.36 -3.95 2.76
C TYR A 212 28.09 -4.50 2.12
N LEU A 213 27.17 -5.02 2.93
CA LEU A 213 25.91 -5.58 2.42
C LEU A 213 25.11 -4.61 1.52
N PRO A 214 25.03 -3.30 1.81
CA PRO A 214 24.36 -2.35 0.92
C PRO A 214 24.88 -2.34 -0.52
N GLU A 215 26.15 -2.69 -0.75
CA GLU A 215 26.75 -2.68 -2.08
C GLU A 215 26.44 -3.94 -2.91
N ILE A 216 26.13 -5.05 -2.24
CA ILE A 216 25.92 -6.36 -2.87
C ILE A 216 24.47 -6.84 -2.79
N LEU A 217 23.64 -6.23 -1.95
CA LEU A 217 22.26 -6.69 -1.68
C LEU A 217 21.39 -6.71 -2.94
N ASP A 218 21.45 -5.66 -3.75
CA ASP A 218 20.69 -5.59 -5.00
C ASP A 218 21.05 -6.74 -5.95
N GLY A 219 22.36 -7.02 -6.11
CA GLY A 219 22.84 -8.14 -6.91
C GLY A 219 22.38 -9.50 -6.37
N LEU A 220 22.31 -9.67 -5.04
CA LEU A 220 21.78 -10.90 -4.43
C LEU A 220 20.30 -11.10 -4.75
N PHE A 221 19.49 -10.03 -4.68
CA PHE A 221 18.09 -10.12 -5.07
C PHE A 221 17.89 -10.41 -6.56
N ILE A 222 18.75 -9.89 -7.44
CA ILE A 222 18.76 -10.24 -8.87
C ILE A 222 19.14 -11.71 -9.07
N ILE A 223 20.06 -12.25 -8.28
CA ILE A 223 20.42 -13.68 -8.34
C ILE A 223 19.27 -14.55 -7.78
N LEU A 224 18.55 -14.08 -6.78
CA LEU A 224 17.37 -14.78 -6.24
C LEU A 224 16.28 -15.00 -7.30
N ASP A 225 16.22 -14.16 -8.33
CA ASP A 225 15.31 -14.31 -9.49
C ASP A 225 15.86 -15.25 -10.59
N ASP A 226 16.89 -16.06 -10.31
CA ASP A 226 17.44 -16.98 -11.30
C ASP A 226 16.45 -18.09 -11.67
N THR A 227 16.53 -18.56 -12.92
CA THR A 227 15.76 -19.73 -13.38
C THR A 227 16.23 -21.05 -12.82
N ASN A 228 17.48 -21.12 -12.34
CA ASN A 228 18.07 -22.32 -11.76
C ASN A 228 17.71 -22.46 -10.28
N LEU A 229 17.01 -23.53 -9.95
CA LEU A 229 16.51 -23.79 -8.59
C LEU A 229 17.64 -23.94 -7.54
N GLU A 230 18.79 -24.47 -7.93
CA GLU A 230 19.94 -24.61 -7.01
C GLU A 230 20.52 -23.26 -6.65
N VAL A 231 20.67 -22.37 -7.65
CA VAL A 231 21.12 -20.99 -7.45
C VAL A 231 20.14 -20.23 -6.55
N LYS A 232 18.82 -20.34 -6.82
CA LYS A 232 17.78 -19.77 -5.96
C LYS A 232 17.93 -20.20 -4.50
N LYS A 233 18.02 -21.51 -4.26
CA LYS A 233 18.15 -22.05 -2.88
C LYS A 233 19.41 -21.56 -2.18
N MET A 234 20.54 -21.56 -2.87
CA MET A 234 21.79 -21.07 -2.29
C MET A 234 21.67 -19.59 -1.91
N CYS A 235 21.11 -18.77 -2.81
CA CYS A 235 20.89 -17.35 -2.57
C CYS A 235 19.92 -17.09 -1.40
N GLU A 236 18.80 -17.81 -1.37
CA GLU A 236 17.82 -17.76 -0.27
C GLU A 236 18.46 -18.11 1.08
N THR A 237 19.28 -19.16 1.11
CA THR A 237 20.00 -19.57 2.32
C THR A 237 20.96 -18.46 2.79
N THR A 238 21.76 -17.91 1.88
CA THR A 238 22.74 -16.84 2.17
C THR A 238 22.03 -15.56 2.66
N LEU A 239 20.93 -15.15 1.99
CA LEU A 239 20.11 -14.03 2.45
C LEU A 239 19.50 -14.28 3.84
N GLY A 240 19.07 -15.52 4.11
CA GLY A 240 18.59 -15.94 5.42
C GLY A 240 19.67 -15.91 6.51
N GLU A 241 20.92 -16.21 6.16
CA GLU A 241 22.08 -16.11 7.05
C GLU A 241 22.39 -14.64 7.37
N PHE A 242 22.44 -13.76 6.37
CA PHE A 242 22.60 -12.33 6.59
C PHE A 242 21.51 -11.77 7.51
N LEU A 243 20.25 -12.14 7.28
CA LEU A 243 19.16 -11.65 8.12
C LEU A 243 19.30 -12.12 9.58
N ARG A 244 19.80 -13.34 9.81
CA ARG A 244 20.11 -13.83 11.16
C ARG A 244 21.25 -13.05 11.81
N SER A 245 22.31 -12.77 11.06
CA SER A 245 23.44 -11.95 11.53
C SER A 245 23.00 -10.53 11.87
N ILE A 246 22.17 -9.89 11.04
CA ILE A 246 21.58 -8.58 11.30
C ILE A 246 20.76 -8.56 12.59
N LYS A 247 19.98 -9.63 12.84
CA LYS A 247 19.19 -9.76 14.08
C LYS A 247 20.08 -9.92 15.33
N SER A 248 21.24 -10.52 15.18
CA SER A 248 22.16 -10.72 16.30
C SER A 248 22.89 -9.44 16.70
N ASP A 249 23.23 -8.58 15.74
CA ASP A 249 23.93 -7.31 15.99
C ASP A 249 23.36 -6.18 15.10
N PRO A 250 22.20 -5.61 15.47
CA PRO A 250 21.56 -4.56 14.68
C PRO A 250 22.33 -3.23 14.66
N ALA A 251 23.22 -3.01 15.64
CA ALA A 251 23.93 -1.73 15.80
C ALA A 251 24.93 -1.45 14.66
N LYS A 252 25.43 -2.49 14.00
CA LYS A 252 26.38 -2.38 12.88
C LYS A 252 25.72 -2.15 11.52
N VAL A 253 24.39 -2.18 11.45
CA VAL A 253 23.65 -2.25 10.19
C VAL A 253 23.23 -0.86 9.72
N ASN A 254 23.53 -0.52 8.47
CA ASN A 254 23.01 0.67 7.82
C ASN A 254 21.67 0.37 7.14
N PHE A 255 20.57 0.40 7.92
CA PHE A 255 19.23 0.13 7.44
C PHE A 255 18.78 1.10 6.34
N GLY A 256 19.14 2.39 6.44
CA GLY A 256 18.76 3.42 5.49
C GLY A 256 19.34 3.20 4.09
N ALA A 257 20.54 2.66 3.98
CA ALA A 257 21.18 2.38 2.71
C ALA A 257 20.50 1.19 1.97
N MET A 258 19.92 0.24 2.71
CA MET A 258 19.35 -0.98 2.14
C MET A 258 17.84 -0.91 1.89
N ILE A 259 17.10 -0.09 2.65
CA ILE A 259 15.64 -0.11 2.60
C ILE A 259 15.09 0.20 1.21
N ASN A 260 15.69 1.13 0.47
CA ASN A 260 15.25 1.49 -0.87
C ASN A 260 15.45 0.36 -1.88
N ILE A 261 16.51 -0.45 -1.70
CA ILE A 261 16.75 -1.66 -2.50
C ILE A 261 15.63 -2.67 -2.23
N LEU A 262 15.30 -2.90 -0.95
CA LEU A 262 14.23 -3.81 -0.56
C LEU A 262 12.86 -3.37 -1.10
N ILE A 263 12.55 -2.06 -1.03
CA ILE A 263 11.31 -1.50 -1.58
C ILE A 263 11.21 -1.76 -3.09
N SER A 264 12.31 -1.62 -3.83
CA SER A 264 12.35 -1.89 -5.28
C SER A 264 12.06 -3.36 -5.59
N HIS A 265 12.63 -4.29 -4.80
CA HIS A 265 12.44 -5.72 -5.00
C HIS A 265 11.11 -6.26 -4.41
N ALA A 266 10.45 -5.51 -3.54
CA ALA A 266 9.15 -5.88 -2.98
C ALA A 266 7.95 -5.52 -3.88
N GLN A 267 8.16 -4.95 -5.06
CA GLN A 267 7.08 -4.57 -5.99
C GLN A 267 6.38 -5.80 -6.59
N GLU A 268 5.10 -5.66 -6.88
CA GLU A 268 4.20 -6.72 -7.37
C GLU A 268 4.66 -7.39 -8.69
N LYS A 269 5.49 -6.72 -9.47
CA LYS A 269 5.99 -7.20 -10.78
C LYS A 269 7.06 -8.28 -10.67
N ASN A 270 7.64 -8.47 -9.50
CA ASN A 270 8.73 -9.40 -9.28
C ASN A 270 8.22 -10.82 -8.98
N ASP A 271 9.14 -11.81 -9.04
CA ASP A 271 8.86 -13.19 -8.63
C ASP A 271 8.36 -13.26 -7.18
N ASP A 272 7.42 -14.17 -6.89
CA ASP A 272 6.79 -14.31 -5.58
C ASP A 272 7.82 -14.57 -4.45
N LEU A 273 8.90 -15.30 -4.74
CA LEU A 273 9.96 -15.56 -3.76
C LEU A 273 10.78 -14.29 -3.48
N VAL A 274 11.12 -13.54 -4.53
CA VAL A 274 11.83 -12.26 -4.42
C VAL A 274 11.00 -11.27 -3.60
N GLN A 275 9.73 -11.14 -3.95
CA GLN A 275 8.79 -10.26 -3.24
C GLN A 275 8.63 -10.68 -1.77
N PHE A 276 8.41 -11.96 -1.50
CA PHE A 276 8.28 -12.49 -0.14
C PHE A 276 9.52 -12.23 0.70
N THR A 277 10.72 -12.49 0.13
CA THR A 277 11.99 -12.27 0.81
C THR A 277 12.18 -10.78 1.12
N ALA A 278 11.93 -9.90 0.15
CA ALA A 278 12.06 -8.45 0.32
C ALA A 278 11.11 -7.92 1.41
N ILE A 279 9.83 -8.34 1.40
CA ILE A 279 8.85 -7.92 2.43
C ILE A 279 9.23 -8.49 3.81
N THR A 280 9.77 -9.70 3.87
CA THR A 280 10.27 -10.29 5.13
C THR A 280 11.43 -9.46 5.69
N TRP A 281 12.35 -9.03 4.85
CA TRP A 281 13.44 -8.15 5.26
C TRP A 281 12.93 -6.78 5.71
N ILE A 282 11.98 -6.18 5.00
CA ILE A 282 11.33 -4.92 5.40
C ILE A 282 10.69 -5.08 6.78
N LYS A 283 9.98 -6.20 7.03
CA LYS A 283 9.39 -6.51 8.33
C LYS A 283 10.42 -6.48 9.45
N GLU A 284 11.51 -7.19 9.26
CA GLU A 284 12.58 -7.25 10.27
C GLU A 284 13.25 -5.89 10.47
N PHE A 285 13.48 -5.13 9.40
CA PHE A 285 14.04 -3.78 9.48
C PHE A 285 13.14 -2.84 10.28
N VAL A 286 11.83 -2.87 10.02
CA VAL A 286 10.85 -2.07 10.77
C VAL A 286 10.84 -2.46 12.26
N GLN A 287 11.00 -3.75 12.57
CA GLN A 287 11.05 -4.23 13.96
C GLN A 287 12.35 -3.87 14.69
N LEU A 288 13.49 -3.92 14.00
CA LEU A 288 14.81 -3.70 14.60
C LEU A 288 15.18 -2.23 14.70
N SER A 289 14.91 -1.43 13.68
CA SER A 289 15.30 -0.02 13.61
C SER A 289 14.20 0.96 14.05
N GLY A 290 12.95 0.49 14.17
CA GLY A 290 11.86 1.28 14.74
C GLY A 290 11.65 2.64 14.04
N LEU A 291 11.82 3.72 14.81
CA LEU A 291 11.58 5.09 14.33
C LEU A 291 12.50 5.53 13.17
N ALA A 292 13.68 4.92 13.01
CA ALA A 292 14.58 5.22 11.89
C ALA A 292 14.00 4.87 10.52
N MET A 293 12.90 4.08 10.46
CA MET A 293 12.21 3.75 9.22
C MET A 293 11.14 4.77 8.80
N LEU A 294 10.79 5.73 9.65
CA LEU A 294 9.74 6.72 9.35
C LEU A 294 9.99 7.54 8.07
N PRO A 295 11.22 7.99 7.74
CA PRO A 295 11.48 8.70 6.49
C PRO A 295 11.20 7.88 5.23
N TYR A 296 11.25 6.54 5.32
CA TYR A 296 11.04 5.63 4.20
C TYR A 296 9.60 5.08 4.12
N MET A 297 8.72 5.57 4.98
CA MET A 297 7.37 5.02 5.14
C MET A 297 6.53 5.09 3.87
N SER A 298 6.64 6.15 3.10
CA SER A 298 5.96 6.30 1.79
C SER A 298 6.37 5.18 0.83
N GLY A 299 7.68 4.89 0.73
CA GLY A 299 8.19 3.80 -0.08
C GLY A 299 7.75 2.42 0.44
N ILE A 300 7.78 2.20 1.75
CA ILE A 300 7.29 0.94 2.35
C ILE A 300 5.81 0.73 2.04
N PHE A 301 4.98 1.77 2.06
CA PHE A 301 3.58 1.68 1.67
C PHE A 301 3.39 1.26 0.22
N THR A 302 4.20 1.77 -0.71
CA THR A 302 4.12 1.35 -2.12
C THR A 302 4.42 -0.13 -2.31
N ALA A 303 5.24 -0.72 -1.44
CA ALA A 303 5.57 -2.13 -1.46
C ALA A 303 4.52 -3.02 -0.76
N VAL A 304 3.96 -2.56 0.37
CA VAL A 304 3.17 -3.38 1.30
C VAL A 304 1.67 -3.32 1.01
N LEU A 305 1.12 -2.13 0.72
CA LEU A 305 -0.33 -1.96 0.56
C LEU A 305 -0.94 -2.78 -0.58
N PRO A 306 -0.31 -2.94 -1.77
CA PRO A 306 -0.83 -3.80 -2.82
C PRO A 306 -0.90 -5.28 -2.40
N CYS A 307 0.02 -5.72 -1.56
CA CYS A 307 0.09 -7.12 -1.11
C CYS A 307 -1.08 -7.54 -0.22
N LEU A 308 -1.76 -6.57 0.41
CA LEU A 308 -2.97 -6.83 1.20
C LEU A 308 -4.14 -7.34 0.33
N ALA A 309 -4.07 -7.09 -0.98
CA ALA A 309 -5.06 -7.52 -1.97
C ALA A 309 -4.95 -9.00 -2.37
N TYR A 310 -3.86 -9.69 -2.01
CA TYR A 310 -3.63 -11.06 -2.47
C TYR A 310 -4.59 -12.05 -1.81
N ASP A 311 -5.35 -12.78 -2.65
CA ASP A 311 -6.32 -13.78 -2.19
C ASP A 311 -5.96 -15.22 -2.62
N THR A 312 -4.82 -15.40 -3.33
CA THR A 312 -4.35 -16.72 -3.76
C THR A 312 -3.57 -17.41 -2.65
N GLU A 313 -3.73 -18.72 -2.50
CA GLU A 313 -3.00 -19.53 -1.51
C GLU A 313 -1.48 -19.41 -1.69
N ALA A 314 -1.00 -19.32 -2.94
CA ALA A 314 0.42 -19.16 -3.25
C ALA A 314 1.03 -17.87 -2.66
N ARG A 315 0.25 -16.77 -2.59
CA ARG A 315 0.70 -15.47 -2.08
C ARG A 315 0.25 -15.17 -0.65
N ARG A 316 -0.33 -16.15 0.02
CA ARG A 316 -0.81 -16.01 1.39
C ARG A 316 0.27 -15.55 2.37
N ASN A 317 1.46 -16.14 2.28
CA ASN A 317 2.59 -15.77 3.14
C ASN A 317 3.02 -14.32 2.92
N ILE A 318 2.97 -13.83 1.68
CA ILE A 318 3.26 -12.43 1.34
C ILE A 318 2.23 -11.51 2.01
N LYS A 319 0.94 -11.83 1.88
CA LYS A 319 -0.15 -11.08 2.53
C LYS A 319 -0.02 -11.04 4.05
N GLU A 320 0.25 -12.18 4.68
CA GLU A 320 0.40 -12.27 6.14
C GLU A 320 1.60 -11.44 6.62
N THR A 321 2.72 -11.52 5.91
CA THR A 321 3.92 -10.73 6.23
C THR A 321 3.67 -9.23 6.02
N ALA A 322 3.05 -8.85 4.91
CA ALA A 322 2.66 -7.47 4.62
C ALA A 322 1.69 -6.91 5.69
N THR A 323 0.73 -7.72 6.13
CA THR A 323 -0.19 -7.36 7.23
C THR A 323 0.57 -7.13 8.54
N ALA A 324 1.57 -7.95 8.84
CA ALA A 324 2.41 -7.78 10.02
C ALA A 324 3.25 -6.48 9.95
N VAL A 325 3.83 -6.15 8.77
CA VAL A 325 4.53 -4.87 8.55
C VAL A 325 3.60 -3.69 8.79
N ASN A 326 2.42 -3.73 8.17
CA ASN A 326 1.39 -2.70 8.29
C ASN A 326 1.01 -2.45 9.75
N PHE A 327 0.80 -3.52 10.53
CA PHE A 327 0.46 -3.43 11.94
C PHE A 327 1.62 -2.86 12.80
N THR A 328 2.86 -3.26 12.51
CA THR A 328 4.04 -2.75 13.23
C THR A 328 4.26 -1.27 12.98
N LEU A 329 4.10 -0.81 11.73
CA LEU A 329 4.17 0.62 11.38
C LEU A 329 3.10 1.45 12.11
N MET A 330 1.87 0.95 12.20
CA MET A 330 0.80 1.62 12.97
C MET A 330 1.17 1.81 14.44
N LYS A 331 1.83 0.81 15.04
CA LYS A 331 2.34 0.91 16.41
C LYS A 331 3.46 1.94 16.57
N LEU A 332 4.37 2.05 15.60
CA LEU A 332 5.49 3.00 15.64
C LEU A 332 5.00 4.45 15.65
N ILE A 333 3.97 4.79 14.89
CA ILE A 333 3.38 6.14 14.92
C ILE A 333 2.71 6.43 16.27
N ALA A 334 2.13 5.41 16.92
CA ALA A 334 1.57 5.58 18.26
C ALA A 334 2.63 5.92 19.32
N LEU A 335 3.86 5.46 19.14
CA LEU A 335 4.97 5.74 20.08
C LEU A 335 5.57 7.13 19.88
N GLN A 336 5.44 7.73 18.70
CA GLN A 336 5.97 9.07 18.41
C GLN A 336 5.26 10.17 19.23
N ASP A 337 3.96 9.97 19.55
CA ASP A 337 3.15 10.92 20.32
C ASP A 337 3.43 10.90 21.82
N THR A 338 3.93 9.77 22.37
CA THR A 338 4.24 9.62 23.80
C THR A 338 5.59 10.17 24.20
N SER A 339 6.47 10.47 23.24
CA SER A 339 7.80 11.06 23.53
C SER A 339 7.76 12.56 23.86
N GLY A 340 6.58 13.19 23.75
CA GLY A 340 6.31 14.58 24.18
C GLY A 340 5.80 14.74 25.62
N ALA A 341 5.46 13.65 26.33
CA ALA A 341 5.01 13.64 27.71
C ALA A 341 5.85 12.62 28.49
N GLU A 342 6.51 13.10 29.51
CA GLU A 342 7.37 12.42 30.47
C GLU A 342 6.97 10.97 30.82
N GLN A 343 8.00 10.09 30.90
CA GLN A 343 8.07 8.79 31.58
C GLN A 343 7.85 7.53 30.76
N SER A 344 8.97 6.91 30.39
CA SER A 344 9.37 5.56 30.80
C SER A 344 10.75 5.22 30.22
N GLU A 345 11.75 5.14 31.11
CA GLU A 345 13.17 4.91 30.85
C GLU A 345 13.56 3.48 30.43
N GLU A 346 12.59 2.56 30.21
CA GLU A 346 12.89 1.13 30.05
C GLU A 346 13.03 0.61 28.62
N LEU A 347 12.90 1.45 27.58
CA LEU A 347 13.00 1.00 26.16
C LEU A 347 13.81 1.95 25.27
N ARG A 348 14.85 2.58 25.81
CA ARG A 348 15.87 3.26 24.98
C ARG A 348 16.99 2.28 24.64
N PRO A 349 17.32 2.02 23.37
CA PRO A 349 18.59 1.40 23.03
C PRO A 349 19.71 2.37 23.41
N SER A 350 20.66 1.87 24.18
CA SER A 350 21.74 2.59 24.84
C SER A 350 22.90 3.00 23.93
N ILE A 351 22.67 3.60 22.77
CA ILE A 351 23.68 4.27 21.95
C ILE A 351 22.99 5.39 21.15
N ALA A 352 22.87 6.58 21.73
CA ALA A 352 22.53 7.80 20.97
C ALA A 352 23.80 8.65 20.89
N THR A 353 24.41 8.73 19.74
CA THR A 353 25.40 9.73 19.39
C THR A 353 24.73 11.01 18.91
N GLU A 354 25.25 12.17 19.30
CA GLU A 354 24.73 13.53 19.17
C GLU A 354 24.56 14.08 17.74
N SER A 355 24.12 13.29 16.78
CA SER A 355 23.72 13.74 15.44
C SER A 355 22.34 13.21 15.06
N GLU A 356 21.38 13.27 16.00
CA GLU A 356 19.97 13.05 15.68
C GLU A 356 19.44 14.27 14.92
N ILE A 357 19.65 14.27 13.60
CA ILE A 357 18.73 14.90 12.65
C ILE A 357 17.37 14.32 13.01
N GLN A 358 16.45 15.16 13.44
CA GLN A 358 15.05 14.80 13.68
C GLN A 358 14.55 14.02 12.47
N GLN A 359 14.46 12.70 12.60
CA GLN A 359 13.92 11.83 11.57
C GLN A 359 12.39 11.98 11.60
N GLU A 360 11.91 13.08 11.03
CA GLU A 360 10.48 13.34 10.94
C GLU A 360 9.84 12.49 9.84
N LEU A 361 8.61 12.08 10.09
CA LEU A 361 7.76 11.45 9.09
C LEU A 361 7.55 12.43 7.92
N ASP A 362 7.89 12.00 6.70
CA ASP A 362 7.56 12.73 5.46
C ASP A 362 6.06 12.58 5.16
N LEU A 363 5.26 13.35 5.89
CA LEU A 363 3.80 13.30 5.81
C LEU A 363 3.26 13.64 4.42
N PRO A 364 3.76 14.66 3.68
CA PRO A 364 3.32 14.95 2.33
C PRO A 364 3.44 13.76 1.38
N SER A 365 4.59 13.08 1.37
CA SER A 365 4.82 11.90 0.52
C SER A 365 3.93 10.73 0.92
N VAL A 366 3.75 10.52 2.22
CA VAL A 366 2.85 9.48 2.75
C VAL A 366 1.41 9.74 2.31
N ILE A 367 0.91 10.96 2.44
CA ILE A 367 -0.44 11.34 2.03
C ILE A 367 -0.62 11.17 0.51
N CYS A 368 0.37 11.54 -0.28
CA CYS A 368 0.33 11.35 -1.73
C CYS A 368 0.14 9.87 -2.08
N VAL A 369 0.93 8.97 -1.48
CA VAL A 369 0.82 7.53 -1.69
C VAL A 369 -0.54 7.00 -1.21
N LEU A 370 -1.00 7.36 -0.01
CA LEU A 370 -2.30 6.93 0.51
C LEU A 370 -3.44 7.40 -0.41
N THR A 371 -3.39 8.64 -0.90
CA THR A 371 -4.39 9.19 -1.83
C THR A 371 -4.41 8.41 -3.16
N GLN A 372 -3.25 8.00 -3.67
CA GLN A 372 -3.15 7.18 -4.87
C GLN A 372 -3.80 5.81 -4.66
N TYR A 373 -3.55 5.15 -3.52
CA TYR A 373 -4.08 3.82 -3.24
C TYR A 373 -5.56 3.80 -2.84
N LEU A 374 -6.19 4.96 -2.57
CA LEU A 374 -7.66 5.06 -2.50
C LEU A 374 -8.34 4.69 -3.84
N GLY A 375 -7.65 4.86 -4.97
CA GLY A 375 -8.10 4.42 -6.29
C GLY A 375 -7.80 2.95 -6.63
N HIS A 376 -7.25 2.16 -5.73
CA HIS A 376 -6.90 0.76 -5.97
C HIS A 376 -8.15 -0.12 -6.12
N ASN A 377 -8.09 -1.20 -6.94
CA ASN A 377 -9.24 -2.07 -7.18
C ASN A 377 -9.65 -2.93 -5.95
N SER A 378 -8.72 -3.21 -5.04
CA SER A 378 -8.98 -4.07 -3.88
C SER A 378 -9.64 -3.32 -2.73
N ILE A 379 -10.74 -3.86 -2.23
CA ILE A 379 -11.46 -3.39 -1.04
C ILE A 379 -10.52 -3.39 0.19
N GLN A 380 -9.73 -4.44 0.37
CA GLN A 380 -8.86 -4.60 1.53
C GLN A 380 -7.77 -3.52 1.58
N THR A 381 -7.19 -3.19 0.43
CA THR A 381 -6.21 -2.11 0.30
C THR A 381 -6.85 -0.76 0.60
N LYS A 382 -8.01 -0.44 0.03
CA LYS A 382 -8.75 0.80 0.31
C LYS A 382 -9.08 0.97 1.79
N VAL A 383 -9.58 -0.09 2.42
CA VAL A 383 -9.90 -0.09 3.86
C VAL A 383 -8.65 0.11 4.72
N ALA A 384 -7.53 -0.51 4.36
CA ALA A 384 -6.27 -0.31 5.06
C ALA A 384 -5.77 1.14 4.93
N VAL A 385 -5.86 1.72 3.74
CA VAL A 385 -5.52 3.13 3.48
C VAL A 385 -6.41 4.08 4.29
N LEU A 386 -7.72 3.85 4.32
CA LEU A 386 -8.66 4.66 5.12
C LEU A 386 -8.37 4.57 6.62
N LYS A 387 -8.01 3.39 7.12
CA LYS A 387 -7.57 3.22 8.50
C LYS A 387 -6.29 4.00 8.79
N TRP A 388 -5.33 4.02 7.85
CA TRP A 388 -4.12 4.83 7.97
C TRP A 388 -4.41 6.31 8.05
N ILE A 389 -5.29 6.83 7.20
CA ILE A 389 -5.69 8.23 7.21
C ILE A 389 -6.38 8.58 8.55
N HIS A 390 -7.25 7.69 9.04
CA HIS A 390 -7.90 7.83 10.35
C HIS A 390 -6.88 7.88 11.50
N ASP A 391 -5.95 6.92 11.54
CA ASP A 391 -4.94 6.83 12.60
C ASP A 391 -3.99 8.02 12.59
N LEU A 392 -3.55 8.46 11.39
CA LEU A 392 -2.72 9.65 11.24
C LEU A 392 -3.47 10.90 11.71
N TYR A 393 -4.76 11.01 11.39
CA TYR A 393 -5.57 12.14 11.81
C TYR A 393 -5.77 12.17 13.33
N THR A 394 -6.02 11.03 13.94
CA THR A 394 -6.19 10.89 15.38
C THR A 394 -4.91 11.21 16.15
N LYS A 395 -3.75 10.77 15.63
CA LYS A 395 -2.46 10.91 16.30
C LYS A 395 -1.73 12.22 15.99
N LEU A 396 -1.86 12.74 14.77
CA LEU A 396 -1.16 13.92 14.29
C LEU A 396 -2.13 14.99 13.74
N PRO A 397 -3.17 15.40 14.48
CA PRO A 397 -4.23 16.26 13.96
C PRO A 397 -3.70 17.59 13.43
N ASN A 398 -2.67 18.16 14.07
CA ASN A 398 -2.11 19.47 13.68
C ASN A 398 -1.46 19.46 12.29
N LYS A 399 -0.67 18.42 12.01
CA LYS A 399 0.03 18.26 10.72
C LYS A 399 -0.94 17.83 9.62
N MET A 400 -1.94 17.00 9.95
CA MET A 400 -2.93 16.50 8.99
C MET A 400 -3.88 17.58 8.49
N VAL A 401 -4.19 18.61 9.30
CA VAL A 401 -5.05 19.73 8.90
C VAL A 401 -4.50 20.48 7.67
N GLU A 402 -3.19 20.61 7.55
CA GLU A 402 -2.54 21.28 6.42
C GLU A 402 -2.75 20.55 5.08
N HIS A 403 -3.07 19.25 5.14
CA HIS A 403 -3.23 18.40 3.95
C HIS A 403 -4.69 18.03 3.64
N ILE A 404 -5.66 18.59 4.36
CA ILE A 404 -7.09 18.30 4.16
C ILE A 404 -7.52 18.62 2.73
N ASP A 405 -7.06 19.71 2.15
CA ASP A 405 -7.44 20.13 0.81
C ASP A 405 -7.04 19.13 -0.29
N ILE A 406 -6.03 18.31 -0.03
CA ILE A 406 -5.58 17.21 -0.94
C ILE A 406 -6.40 15.94 -0.69
N LEU A 407 -6.61 15.59 0.59
CA LEU A 407 -7.31 14.37 1.00
C LEU A 407 -8.83 14.43 0.73
N PHE A 408 -9.44 15.58 0.94
CA PHE A 408 -10.88 15.73 0.92
C PHE A 408 -11.52 15.37 -0.43
N PRO A 409 -11.01 15.80 -1.60
CA PRO A 409 -11.56 15.38 -2.90
C PRO A 409 -11.38 13.88 -3.18
N ALA A 410 -10.34 13.26 -2.64
CA ALA A 410 -10.13 11.82 -2.78
C ALA A 410 -11.12 11.02 -1.92
N LEU A 411 -11.34 11.44 -0.68
CA LEU A 411 -12.35 10.84 0.21
C LEU A 411 -13.75 10.96 -0.39
N GLN A 412 -14.10 12.12 -0.98
CA GLN A 412 -15.39 12.29 -1.63
C GLN A 412 -15.61 11.33 -2.80
N ARG A 413 -14.59 11.13 -3.65
CA ARG A 413 -14.68 10.13 -4.73
C ARG A 413 -14.86 8.71 -4.18
N THR A 414 -14.29 8.41 -3.03
CA THR A 414 -14.40 7.11 -2.38
C THR A 414 -15.82 6.83 -1.85
N LEU A 415 -16.66 7.85 -1.63
CA LEU A 415 -18.06 7.67 -1.27
C LEU A 415 -18.91 7.02 -2.38
N SER A 416 -18.46 7.09 -3.63
CA SER A 416 -19.08 6.42 -4.78
C SER A 416 -18.57 4.99 -5.00
N ASP A 417 -17.82 4.42 -4.04
CA ASP A 417 -17.28 3.06 -4.14
C ASP A 417 -18.39 2.00 -4.06
N GLU A 418 -18.25 0.91 -4.80
CA GLU A 418 -19.24 -0.18 -4.83
C GLU A 418 -19.34 -0.93 -3.49
N SER A 419 -18.31 -0.87 -2.65
CA SER A 419 -18.24 -1.59 -1.37
C SER A 419 -18.76 -0.75 -0.21
N ASP A 420 -19.79 -1.25 0.48
CA ASP A 420 -20.33 -0.63 1.71
C ASP A 420 -19.26 -0.48 2.79
N GLN A 421 -18.35 -1.43 2.90
CA GLN A 421 -17.28 -1.41 3.88
C GLN A 421 -16.29 -0.24 3.63
N VAL A 422 -15.98 0.04 2.37
CA VAL A 422 -15.12 1.16 1.99
C VAL A 422 -15.83 2.49 2.29
N VAL A 423 -17.10 2.61 1.89
CA VAL A 423 -17.91 3.81 2.14
C VAL A 423 -18.05 4.07 3.64
N GLN A 424 -18.35 3.04 4.43
CA GLN A 424 -18.46 3.16 5.89
C GLN A 424 -17.16 3.65 6.52
N GLN A 425 -16.03 3.05 6.16
CA GLN A 425 -14.73 3.47 6.70
C GLN A 425 -14.35 4.88 6.25
N CYS A 426 -14.71 5.26 5.02
CA CYS A 426 -14.52 6.61 4.51
C CYS A 426 -15.33 7.64 5.31
N LEU A 427 -16.58 7.33 5.65
CA LEU A 427 -17.43 8.19 6.46
C LEU A 427 -16.89 8.36 7.89
N VAL A 428 -16.31 7.31 8.47
CA VAL A 428 -15.62 7.40 9.78
C VAL A 428 -14.46 8.41 9.70
N VAL A 429 -13.63 8.34 8.65
CA VAL A 429 -12.53 9.29 8.44
C VAL A 429 -13.06 10.72 8.29
N ILE A 430 -14.08 10.92 7.48
CA ILE A 430 -14.69 12.23 7.24
C ILE A 430 -15.28 12.79 8.53
N ALA A 431 -15.96 11.96 9.33
CA ALA A 431 -16.52 12.35 10.61
C ALA A 431 -15.44 12.82 11.60
N GLU A 432 -14.30 12.10 11.66
CA GLU A 432 -13.17 12.49 12.50
C GLU A 432 -12.57 13.84 12.05
N VAL A 433 -12.36 14.00 10.74
CA VAL A 433 -11.86 15.26 10.15
C VAL A 433 -12.77 16.44 10.53
N ILE A 434 -14.07 16.26 10.48
CA ILE A 434 -15.06 17.30 10.76
C ILE A 434 -15.16 17.58 12.27
N SER A 435 -15.06 16.57 13.12
CA SER A 435 -15.22 16.68 14.57
C SER A 435 -13.98 17.18 15.30
N SER A 436 -12.84 17.27 14.62
CA SER A 436 -11.58 17.70 15.24
C SER A 436 -11.68 19.12 15.81
N PRO A 437 -11.28 19.35 17.08
CA PRO A 437 -11.42 20.65 17.77
C PRO A 437 -10.69 21.81 17.09
N LYS A 438 -9.72 21.53 16.24
CA LYS A 438 -8.91 22.55 15.54
C LYS A 438 -9.48 23.01 14.20
N THR A 439 -10.34 22.21 13.61
CA THR A 439 -11.18 22.66 12.49
C THR A 439 -12.30 23.58 12.98
N THR A 440 -12.61 23.54 14.29
CA THR A 440 -13.61 24.39 14.95
C THR A 440 -13.05 25.67 15.56
N ASN A 441 -11.72 25.79 15.78
CA ASN A 441 -11.06 26.90 16.49
C ASN A 441 -10.64 28.09 15.59
N ALA A 442 -11.27 28.33 14.46
CA ALA A 442 -11.27 29.68 13.90
C ALA A 442 -12.26 30.52 14.72
N ALA A 443 -11.72 31.24 15.69
CA ALA A 443 -12.47 32.22 16.50
C ALA A 443 -12.96 33.39 15.65
N VAL A 444 -13.99 33.16 14.85
CA VAL A 444 -14.94 34.16 14.34
C VAL A 444 -16.25 33.39 14.11
N GLU A 445 -17.29 33.95 14.67
CA GLU A 445 -18.70 33.58 14.60
C GLU A 445 -19.11 32.66 13.44
N GLY A 446 -19.58 31.46 13.79
CA GLY A 446 -20.55 30.73 12.99
C GLY A 446 -19.95 29.76 11.97
N SER A 447 -20.10 28.50 12.27
CA SER A 447 -20.08 27.41 11.29
C SER A 447 -18.70 26.78 10.98
N ASN A 448 -18.62 25.57 11.37
CA ASN A 448 -17.54 24.65 11.00
C ASN A 448 -17.39 24.62 9.47
N THR A 449 -16.40 25.35 8.94
CA THR A 449 -16.25 25.62 7.51
C THR A 449 -16.11 24.33 6.69
N TYR A 450 -15.42 23.32 7.23
CA TYR A 450 -15.25 22.03 6.56
C TYR A 450 -16.53 21.18 6.58
N TYR A 451 -17.30 21.24 7.65
CA TYR A 451 -18.60 20.59 7.75
C TYR A 451 -19.58 21.08 6.67
N ASN A 452 -19.72 22.39 6.53
CA ASN A 452 -20.58 22.97 5.51
C ASN A 452 -20.08 22.68 4.09
N LYS A 453 -18.76 22.81 3.85
CA LYS A 453 -18.15 22.41 2.57
C LYS A 453 -18.47 20.95 2.24
N PHE A 454 -18.37 20.06 3.22
CA PHE A 454 -18.69 18.65 3.04
C PHE A 454 -20.16 18.43 2.66
N VAL A 455 -21.09 19.01 3.41
CA VAL A 455 -22.52 18.84 3.15
C VAL A 455 -22.90 19.40 1.77
N ILE A 456 -22.38 20.59 1.41
CA ILE A 456 -22.60 21.17 0.08
C ILE A 456 -22.03 20.26 -1.03
N SER A 457 -20.81 19.74 -0.82
CA SER A 457 -20.18 18.87 -1.80
C SER A 457 -20.90 17.52 -1.93
N LEU A 458 -21.39 16.97 -0.82
CA LEU A 458 -22.21 15.74 -0.82
C LEU A 458 -23.51 15.94 -1.61
N LEU A 459 -24.22 17.03 -1.36
CA LEU A 459 -25.43 17.37 -2.10
C LEU A 459 -25.15 17.58 -3.60
N ASN A 460 -24.04 18.23 -3.94
CA ASN A 460 -23.60 18.36 -5.34
C ASN A 460 -23.33 17.00 -5.99
N SER A 461 -22.69 16.09 -5.26
CA SER A 461 -22.45 14.72 -5.75
C SER A 461 -23.76 13.98 -6.01
N PHE A 462 -24.73 14.08 -5.10
CA PHE A 462 -26.06 13.50 -5.29
C PHE A 462 -26.86 14.15 -6.44
N ASN A 463 -26.64 15.45 -6.69
CA ASN A 463 -27.30 16.17 -7.80
C ASN A 463 -26.70 15.77 -9.17
N MET A 464 -25.38 15.51 -9.21
CA MET A 464 -24.66 15.10 -10.43
C MET A 464 -24.85 13.61 -10.75
N ASP A 465 -24.85 12.78 -9.71
CA ASP A 465 -24.99 11.32 -9.85
C ASP A 465 -26.26 10.84 -9.13
N LYS A 466 -27.32 10.63 -9.94
CA LYS A 466 -28.59 10.17 -9.44
C LYS A 466 -28.53 8.72 -8.94
N THR A 467 -27.67 7.89 -9.53
CA THR A 467 -27.53 6.48 -9.13
C THR A 467 -26.90 6.39 -7.73
N LEU A 468 -25.95 7.26 -7.42
CA LEU A 468 -25.36 7.37 -6.07
C LEU A 468 -26.44 7.73 -5.02
N LEU A 469 -27.37 8.65 -5.34
CA LEU A 469 -28.45 9.02 -4.44
C LEU A 469 -29.44 7.85 -4.22
N ASP A 470 -29.89 7.22 -5.31
CA ASP A 470 -30.92 6.17 -5.27
C ASP A 470 -30.38 4.89 -4.56
N GLU A 471 -29.14 4.49 -4.83
CA GLU A 471 -28.56 3.26 -4.31
C GLU A 471 -27.87 3.44 -2.95
N ARG A 472 -27.17 4.56 -2.75
CA ARG A 472 -26.27 4.79 -1.60
C ARG A 472 -26.68 5.95 -0.69
N GLY A 473 -27.50 6.87 -1.18
CA GLY A 473 -27.84 8.09 -0.44
C GLY A 473 -28.41 7.80 0.94
N SER A 474 -29.32 6.84 1.05
CA SER A 474 -29.91 6.43 2.33
C SER A 474 -28.86 5.88 3.29
N PHE A 475 -27.96 5.01 2.81
CA PHE A 475 -26.88 4.44 3.62
C PHE A 475 -25.93 5.51 4.12
N ILE A 476 -25.46 6.40 3.24
CA ILE A 476 -24.52 7.48 3.58
C ILE A 476 -25.12 8.41 4.64
N ILE A 477 -26.37 8.88 4.44
CA ILE A 477 -27.03 9.80 5.37
C ILE A 477 -27.26 9.14 6.73
N ARG A 478 -27.69 7.90 6.76
CA ARG A 478 -27.87 7.14 8.01
C ARG A 478 -26.57 6.97 8.78
N GLN A 479 -25.48 6.59 8.08
CA GLN A 479 -24.15 6.47 8.72
C GLN A 479 -23.66 7.82 9.26
N LEU A 480 -23.86 8.91 8.53
CA LEU A 480 -23.55 10.24 9.02
C LEU A 480 -24.34 10.60 10.29
N CYS A 481 -25.63 10.24 10.34
CA CYS A 481 -26.45 10.47 11.54
C CYS A 481 -26.03 9.62 12.76
N VAL A 482 -25.35 8.49 12.54
CA VAL A 482 -24.75 7.67 13.61
C VAL A 482 -23.44 8.28 14.10
N LEU A 483 -22.61 8.74 13.18
CA LEU A 483 -21.27 9.25 13.48
C LEU A 483 -21.25 10.69 14.00
N LEU A 484 -22.21 11.50 13.55
CA LEU A 484 -22.36 12.91 13.88
C LEU A 484 -23.75 13.15 14.50
N ASN A 485 -24.00 14.38 14.97
CA ASN A 485 -25.33 14.74 15.49
C ASN A 485 -26.37 14.76 14.36
N ALA A 486 -27.36 13.90 14.43
CA ALA A 486 -28.41 13.78 13.42
C ALA A 486 -29.20 15.08 13.21
N GLU A 487 -29.46 15.84 14.27
CA GLU A 487 -30.15 17.13 14.17
C GLU A 487 -29.36 18.15 13.38
N ASP A 488 -28.04 18.27 13.65
CA ASP A 488 -27.18 19.21 12.95
C ASP A 488 -27.08 18.86 11.46
N ILE A 489 -27.02 17.58 11.12
CA ILE A 489 -27.03 17.09 9.73
C ILE A 489 -28.33 17.49 9.03
N TYR A 490 -29.47 17.20 9.64
CA TYR A 490 -30.77 17.54 9.04
C TYR A 490 -30.98 19.04 8.91
N ARG A 491 -30.57 19.85 9.91
CA ARG A 491 -30.63 21.31 9.83
C ARG A 491 -29.76 21.87 8.72
N THR A 492 -28.53 21.36 8.58
CA THR A 492 -27.60 21.85 7.55
C THR A 492 -28.03 21.43 6.15
N LEU A 493 -28.50 20.18 5.97
CA LEU A 493 -29.07 19.72 4.71
C LEU A 493 -30.30 20.57 4.33
N ALA A 494 -31.21 20.83 5.29
CA ALA A 494 -32.38 21.63 5.07
C ALA A 494 -32.02 23.07 4.66
N GLN A 495 -31.12 23.72 5.37
CA GLN A 495 -30.67 25.09 5.07
C GLN A 495 -29.95 25.19 3.72
N THR A 496 -29.24 24.15 3.31
CA THR A 496 -28.57 24.13 2.00
C THR A 496 -29.56 23.91 0.88
N LEU A 497 -30.54 23.02 1.05
CA LEU A 497 -31.57 22.74 0.06
C LEU A 497 -32.51 23.96 -0.17
N LEU A 498 -32.75 24.82 0.85
CA LEU A 498 -33.50 26.07 0.66
C LEU A 498 -32.83 27.01 -0.34
N LYS A 499 -31.51 26.91 -0.53
CA LYS A 499 -30.74 27.76 -1.47
C LYS A 499 -30.54 27.06 -2.83
N GLU A 500 -31.02 25.84 -2.99
CA GLU A 500 -30.84 25.04 -4.21
C GLU A 500 -31.69 25.60 -5.35
N GLN A 501 -31.07 25.74 -6.52
CA GLN A 501 -31.75 26.23 -7.73
C GLN A 501 -32.45 25.11 -8.51
N ASN A 502 -31.97 23.89 -8.40
CA ASN A 502 -32.59 22.73 -9.02
C ASN A 502 -33.74 22.22 -8.14
N LEU A 503 -34.94 22.82 -8.35
CA LEU A 503 -36.13 22.47 -7.55
C LEU A 503 -36.56 21.01 -7.68
N LYS A 504 -36.26 20.35 -8.84
CA LYS A 504 -36.52 18.93 -9.02
C LYS A 504 -35.65 18.07 -8.12
N PHE A 505 -34.36 18.43 -8.02
CA PHE A 505 -33.43 17.75 -7.10
C PHE A 505 -33.81 18.01 -5.63
N ALA A 506 -34.17 19.25 -5.29
CA ALA A 506 -34.62 19.59 -3.94
C ALA A 506 -35.84 18.75 -3.52
N SER A 507 -36.84 18.58 -4.39
CA SER A 507 -38.02 17.75 -4.11
C SER A 507 -37.64 16.28 -3.91
N LEU A 508 -36.77 15.71 -4.78
CA LEU A 508 -36.30 14.32 -4.68
C LEU A 508 -35.50 14.11 -3.37
N MET A 509 -34.62 15.05 -3.05
CA MET A 509 -33.81 14.95 -1.84
C MET A 509 -34.66 15.02 -0.57
N VAL A 510 -35.70 15.87 -0.55
CA VAL A 510 -36.66 15.91 0.55
C VAL A 510 -37.44 14.61 0.69
N GLU A 511 -37.85 13.97 -0.43
CA GLU A 511 -38.48 12.65 -0.40
C GLU A 511 -37.56 11.63 0.31
N HIS A 512 -36.29 11.53 -0.10
CA HIS A 512 -35.31 10.64 0.52
C HIS A 512 -35.10 10.94 2.00
N LEU A 513 -34.89 12.22 2.37
CA LEU A 513 -34.71 12.63 3.76
C LEU A 513 -35.92 12.31 4.63
N ASN A 514 -37.14 12.51 4.09
CA ASN A 514 -38.37 12.18 4.78
C ASN A 514 -38.52 10.67 5.01
N MET A 515 -38.20 9.85 4.00
CA MET A 515 -38.23 8.39 4.14
C MET A 515 -37.20 7.92 5.20
N ILE A 516 -36.00 8.46 5.20
CA ILE A 516 -34.96 8.15 6.19
C ILE A 516 -35.43 8.60 7.58
N LEU A 517 -35.98 9.81 7.71
CA LEU A 517 -36.51 10.32 8.98
C LEU A 517 -37.58 9.39 9.56
N LEU A 518 -38.47 8.88 8.74
CA LEU A 518 -39.61 8.07 9.20
C LEU A 518 -39.24 6.61 9.44
N THR A 519 -38.26 6.05 8.71
CA THR A 519 -37.97 4.61 8.75
C THR A 519 -36.74 4.23 9.55
N SER A 520 -35.77 5.09 9.72
CA SER A 520 -34.47 4.75 10.33
C SER A 520 -34.54 4.73 11.86
N SER A 521 -33.98 3.67 12.46
CA SER A 521 -33.91 3.51 13.91
C SER A 521 -33.05 4.58 14.58
N GLU A 522 -32.00 5.02 13.90
CA GLU A 522 -31.02 6.01 14.35
C GLU A 522 -31.65 7.39 14.63
N LEU A 523 -32.77 7.68 13.98
CA LEU A 523 -33.48 8.95 14.13
C LEU A 523 -34.63 8.91 15.13
N TYR A 524 -34.70 7.89 15.99
CA TYR A 524 -35.78 7.74 16.97
C TYR A 524 -35.90 8.93 17.92
N GLU A 525 -34.81 9.43 18.45
CA GLU A 525 -34.80 10.62 19.34
C GLU A 525 -35.25 11.87 18.63
N MET A 526 -34.80 12.10 17.41
CA MET A 526 -35.21 13.22 16.59
C MET A 526 -36.71 13.19 16.28
N ARG A 527 -37.27 12.01 15.96
CA ARG A 527 -38.73 11.82 15.79
C ARG A 527 -39.50 12.16 17.07
N ASN A 528 -39.00 11.76 18.25
CA ASN A 528 -39.65 12.09 19.52
C ASN A 528 -39.63 13.60 19.83
N ARG A 529 -38.54 14.29 19.49
CA ARG A 529 -38.46 15.76 19.61
C ARG A 529 -39.44 16.45 18.66
N LEU A 530 -39.63 15.95 17.43
CA LEU A 530 -40.59 16.47 16.48
C LEU A 530 -42.04 16.18 16.89
N LYS A 531 -42.31 15.09 17.64
CA LYS A 531 -43.64 14.82 18.22
C LYS A 531 -44.02 15.77 19.35
N ASP A 532 -43.04 16.21 20.14
CA ASP A 532 -43.28 17.08 21.30
C ASP A 532 -42.78 18.51 21.03
N LEU A 533 -43.66 19.36 20.48
CA LEU A 533 -43.38 20.74 20.13
C LEU A 533 -43.54 21.69 21.35
N LYS A 534 -43.18 21.27 22.57
CA LYS A 534 -43.28 22.12 23.78
C LYS A 534 -42.12 23.09 23.92
N THR A 535 -40.91 22.68 23.61
CA THR A 535 -39.71 23.49 23.76
C THR A 535 -39.45 24.33 22.52
N GLU A 536 -38.83 25.53 22.68
CA GLU A 536 -38.46 26.36 21.53
C GLU A 536 -37.45 25.73 20.60
N GLU A 537 -36.57 24.87 21.13
CA GLU A 537 -35.62 24.08 20.33
C GLU A 537 -36.35 23.14 19.37
N ASN A 538 -37.34 22.40 19.86
CA ASN A 538 -38.14 21.48 19.05
C ASN A 538 -38.99 22.25 18.01
N LYS A 539 -39.55 23.41 18.38
CA LYS A 539 -40.24 24.26 17.42
C LYS A 539 -39.32 24.85 16.36
N SER A 540 -38.11 25.25 16.73
CA SER A 540 -37.07 25.70 15.80
C SER A 540 -36.67 24.58 14.81
N LEU A 541 -36.48 23.35 15.29
CA LEU A 541 -36.23 22.20 14.46
C LEU A 541 -37.35 21.95 13.46
N PHE A 542 -38.60 21.92 13.96
CA PHE A 542 -39.79 21.72 13.12
C PHE A 542 -39.90 22.79 12.04
N ARG A 543 -39.75 24.12 12.38
CA ARG A 543 -39.78 25.19 11.38
C ARG A 543 -38.71 25.04 10.31
N CYS A 544 -37.48 24.77 10.72
CA CYS A 544 -36.36 24.59 9.78
C CYS A 544 -36.62 23.45 8.78
N LEU A 545 -37.10 22.30 9.25
CA LEU A 545 -37.44 21.19 8.38
C LEU A 545 -38.69 21.53 7.53
N TYR A 546 -39.73 22.11 8.11
CA TYR A 546 -40.96 22.42 7.39
C TYR A 546 -40.72 23.32 6.18
N GLU A 547 -39.93 24.40 6.34
CA GLU A 547 -39.59 25.28 5.22
C GLU A 547 -38.99 24.57 4.04
N THR A 548 -38.12 23.60 4.28
CA THR A 548 -37.48 22.77 3.23
C THR A 548 -38.40 21.69 2.73
N TRP A 549 -39.16 21.02 3.63
CA TRP A 549 -40.12 19.97 3.25
C TRP A 549 -41.22 20.49 2.30
N CYS A 550 -41.47 21.78 2.29
CA CYS A 550 -42.38 22.40 1.33
C CYS A 550 -42.04 22.15 -0.15
N HIS A 551 -40.83 21.68 -0.47
CA HIS A 551 -40.47 21.26 -1.82
C HIS A 551 -41.16 19.93 -2.25
N ASN A 552 -41.63 19.11 -1.28
CA ASN A 552 -42.39 17.91 -1.53
C ASN A 552 -43.70 17.92 -0.70
N PRO A 553 -44.89 18.06 -1.33
CA PRO A 553 -46.16 18.17 -0.63
C PRO A 553 -46.48 17.01 0.30
N VAL A 554 -46.19 15.75 -0.14
CA VAL A 554 -46.51 14.57 0.64
C VAL A 554 -45.57 14.44 1.86
N ALA A 555 -44.29 14.79 1.71
CA ALA A 555 -43.35 14.83 2.80
C ALA A 555 -43.72 15.88 3.83
N THR A 556 -44.24 17.07 3.40
CA THR A 556 -44.74 18.11 4.30
C THR A 556 -45.92 17.61 5.16
N VAL A 557 -46.86 16.92 4.54
CA VAL A 557 -47.99 16.29 5.26
C VAL A 557 -47.47 15.22 6.24
N ALA A 558 -46.53 14.39 5.84
CA ALA A 558 -45.95 13.38 6.71
C ALA A 558 -45.26 13.98 7.95
N LEU A 559 -44.51 15.06 7.78
CA LEU A 559 -43.89 15.82 8.87
C LEU A 559 -44.94 16.40 9.84
N CYS A 560 -46.03 16.95 9.28
CA CYS A 560 -47.14 17.51 10.09
C CYS A 560 -47.93 16.41 10.82
N LEU A 561 -48.12 15.24 10.23
CA LEU A 561 -48.67 14.07 10.91
C LEU A 561 -47.77 13.60 12.04
N LEU A 562 -46.45 13.55 11.81
CA LEU A 562 -45.45 13.18 12.83
C LEU A 562 -45.52 14.15 14.03
N SER A 563 -45.65 15.44 13.79
CA SER A 563 -45.72 16.49 14.81
C SER A 563 -47.11 16.70 15.42
N GLN A 564 -48.10 15.88 15.07
CA GLN A 564 -49.48 15.95 15.57
C GLN A 564 -50.18 17.27 15.27
N SER A 565 -49.80 17.95 14.17
CA SER A 565 -50.37 19.22 13.73
C SER A 565 -51.54 19.00 12.75
N TYR A 566 -52.57 18.24 13.15
CA TYR A 566 -53.63 17.72 12.27
C TYR A 566 -54.49 18.77 11.63
N SER A 567 -54.79 19.88 12.30
CA SER A 567 -55.55 21.01 11.73
C SER A 567 -54.80 21.58 10.52
N HIS A 568 -53.47 21.75 10.65
CA HIS A 568 -52.65 22.25 9.55
C HIS A 568 -52.57 21.25 8.39
N VAL A 569 -52.56 19.92 8.69
CA VAL A 569 -52.68 18.88 7.66
C VAL A 569 -53.91 19.01 6.84
N CYS A 570 -55.06 19.28 7.47
CA CYS A 570 -56.32 19.50 6.74
C CYS A 570 -56.23 20.68 5.78
N ASP A 571 -55.57 21.78 6.18
CA ASP A 571 -55.41 22.95 5.31
C ASP A 571 -54.47 22.66 4.15
N LEU A 572 -53.36 21.90 4.37
CA LEU A 572 -52.49 21.45 3.29
C LEU A 572 -53.19 20.54 2.29
N ILE A 573 -53.98 19.58 2.76
CA ILE A 573 -54.72 18.63 1.88
C ILE A 573 -55.72 19.37 1.01
N LYS A 574 -56.41 20.40 1.53
CA LYS A 574 -57.31 21.27 0.74
C LYS A 574 -56.57 21.90 -0.44
N LEU A 575 -55.32 22.31 -0.26
CA LEU A 575 -54.49 22.91 -1.30
C LEU A 575 -54.05 21.89 -2.37
N PHE A 576 -54.02 20.59 -2.07
CA PHE A 576 -53.65 19.55 -3.02
C PHE A 576 -54.63 19.51 -4.24
N GLY A 577 -55.87 19.91 -4.05
CA GLY A 577 -56.82 20.05 -5.17
C GLY A 577 -56.39 21.08 -6.24
N ASN A 578 -55.47 21.99 -5.91
CA ASN A 578 -54.90 22.98 -6.82
C ASN A 578 -53.55 22.58 -7.42
N LEU A 579 -52.96 21.43 -6.96
CA LEU A 579 -51.71 20.93 -7.46
C LEU A 579 -51.93 20.02 -8.68
N GLU A 580 -50.88 19.90 -9.50
CA GLU A 580 -50.83 18.91 -10.60
C GLU A 580 -50.68 17.50 -10.03
N VAL A 581 -51.72 16.69 -10.04
CA VAL A 581 -51.68 15.31 -9.56
C VAL A 581 -51.02 14.44 -10.61
N THR A 582 -49.79 14.00 -10.33
CA THR A 582 -49.02 13.07 -11.15
C THR A 582 -49.11 11.67 -10.59
N VAL A 583 -48.68 10.65 -11.38
CA VAL A 583 -48.57 9.26 -10.91
C VAL A 583 -47.60 9.16 -9.75
N ASP A 584 -46.47 9.84 -9.82
CA ASP A 584 -45.46 9.87 -8.75
C ASP A 584 -46.03 10.43 -7.44
N PHE A 585 -46.80 11.49 -7.51
CA PHE A 585 -47.51 12.10 -6.35
C PHE A 585 -48.49 11.06 -5.72
N LEU A 586 -49.25 10.35 -6.53
CA LEU A 586 -50.16 9.31 -6.02
C LEU A 586 -49.39 8.11 -5.38
N MET A 587 -48.24 7.72 -5.93
CA MET A 587 -47.38 6.69 -5.36
C MET A 587 -46.75 7.15 -4.01
N GLU A 588 -46.42 8.44 -3.88
CA GLU A 588 -45.95 9.00 -2.61
C GLU A 588 -47.05 8.98 -1.54
N ILE A 589 -48.31 9.30 -1.88
CA ILE A 589 -49.44 9.17 -0.95
C ILE A 589 -49.66 7.70 -0.57
N ASP A 590 -49.57 6.78 -1.51
CA ASP A 590 -49.70 5.33 -1.25
C ASP A 590 -48.64 4.87 -0.24
N LYS A 591 -47.38 5.26 -0.41
CA LYS A 591 -46.27 5.02 0.54
C LYS A 591 -46.56 5.64 1.90
N LEU A 592 -47.12 6.87 1.96
CA LEU A 592 -47.47 7.53 3.20
C LEU A 592 -48.54 6.72 3.97
N VAL A 593 -49.55 6.21 3.28
CA VAL A 593 -50.61 5.37 3.91
C VAL A 593 -50.00 4.10 4.48
N GLN A 594 -49.09 3.44 3.75
CA GLN A 594 -48.36 2.27 4.25
C GLN A 594 -47.55 2.62 5.51
N LEU A 595 -46.91 3.78 5.54
CA LEU A 595 -46.19 4.27 6.73
C LEU A 595 -47.14 4.57 7.90
N ILE A 596 -48.33 5.10 7.67
CA ILE A 596 -49.36 5.30 8.71
C ILE A 596 -49.75 3.96 9.36
N GLU A 597 -49.74 2.86 8.63
CA GLU A 597 -49.96 1.51 9.18
C GLU A 597 -48.72 0.90 9.87
N SER A 598 -47.56 1.49 9.68
CA SER A 598 -46.31 1.04 10.31
C SER A 598 -46.28 1.36 11.83
N PRO A 599 -45.33 0.75 12.60
CA PRO A 599 -45.16 1.04 14.02
C PRO A 599 -44.88 2.50 14.35
N ILE A 600 -44.33 3.26 13.41
CA ILE A 600 -43.91 4.66 13.60
C ILE A 600 -45.09 5.56 13.91
N PHE A 601 -46.22 5.34 13.25
CA PHE A 601 -47.46 6.08 13.45
C PHE A 601 -48.47 5.33 14.34
N ALA A 602 -48.04 4.33 15.14
CA ALA A 602 -48.93 3.62 16.04
C ALA A 602 -49.67 4.58 16.99
N TYR A 603 -48.98 5.63 17.48
CA TYR A 603 -49.60 6.64 18.36
C TYR A 603 -50.78 7.36 17.68
N LEU A 604 -50.65 7.71 16.39
CA LEU A 604 -51.69 8.35 15.61
C LEU A 604 -52.90 7.42 15.47
N ARG A 605 -52.69 6.12 15.24
CA ARG A 605 -53.81 5.16 15.18
C ARG A 605 -54.46 4.92 16.54
N LEU A 606 -53.71 4.99 17.63
CA LEU A 606 -54.25 4.88 18.99
C LEU A 606 -55.02 6.13 19.38
N GLU A 607 -54.62 7.30 18.88
CA GLU A 607 -55.36 8.56 19.14
C GLU A 607 -56.78 8.52 18.53
N LEU A 608 -57.03 7.73 17.47
CA LEU A 608 -58.36 7.49 16.94
C LEU A 608 -59.33 6.78 17.89
N LEU A 609 -58.82 6.17 18.96
CA LEU A 609 -59.61 5.48 19.98
C LEU A 609 -59.92 6.39 21.19
N GLU A 610 -59.31 7.59 21.29
CA GLU A 610 -59.55 8.54 22.35
C GLU A 610 -60.96 9.16 22.23
N VAL A 611 -61.62 9.36 23.35
CA VAL A 611 -62.95 10.01 23.39
C VAL A 611 -62.85 11.29 24.19
N PRO A 612 -63.14 12.44 23.59
CA PRO A 612 -63.53 12.71 22.21
C PRO A 612 -62.35 12.61 21.22
N CYS A 613 -62.58 12.05 20.05
CA CYS A 613 -61.59 11.92 18.98
C CYS A 613 -61.27 13.28 18.36
N ASP A 614 -60.02 13.49 17.95
CA ASP A 614 -59.64 14.68 17.21
C ASP A 614 -60.29 14.72 15.81
N LYS A 615 -61.30 15.61 15.64
CA LYS A 615 -61.98 15.77 14.35
C LYS A 615 -61.01 16.11 13.21
N SER A 616 -59.95 16.90 13.48
CA SER A 616 -58.96 17.27 12.47
C SER A 616 -58.16 16.05 11.97
N LEU A 617 -57.79 15.12 12.87
CA LEU A 617 -57.13 13.88 12.50
C LEU A 617 -58.00 13.03 11.57
N VAL A 618 -59.25 12.83 11.95
CA VAL A 618 -60.19 12.05 11.15
C VAL A 618 -60.43 12.69 9.78
N THR A 619 -60.61 14.03 9.75
CA THR A 619 -60.77 14.82 8.50
C THR A 619 -59.54 14.70 7.61
N ALA A 620 -58.34 14.79 8.19
CA ALA A 620 -57.08 14.63 7.43
C ALA A 620 -56.95 13.25 6.76
N LEU A 621 -57.28 12.17 7.52
CA LEU A 621 -57.22 10.81 7.00
C LEU A 621 -58.29 10.55 5.92
N TYR A 622 -59.52 11.07 6.06
CA TYR A 622 -60.51 11.08 5.00
C TYR A 622 -60.07 11.92 3.81
N GLY A 623 -59.40 13.03 4.00
CA GLY A 623 -58.82 13.83 2.92
C GLY A 623 -57.81 13.03 2.09
N LEU A 624 -56.88 12.30 2.77
CA LEU A 624 -55.97 11.41 2.07
C LEU A 624 -56.69 10.28 1.33
N LEU A 625 -57.71 9.68 1.94
CA LEU A 625 -58.52 8.62 1.31
C LEU A 625 -59.19 9.13 0.01
N MET A 626 -59.67 10.40 -0.01
CA MET A 626 -60.31 10.98 -1.19
C MET A 626 -59.33 11.29 -2.34
N LEU A 627 -58.04 11.45 -2.03
CA LEU A 627 -56.99 11.63 -3.05
C LEU A 627 -56.52 10.35 -3.71
N LEU A 628 -56.68 9.22 -3.01
CA LEU A 628 -56.21 7.91 -3.50
C LEU A 628 -57.13 7.34 -4.57
N PRO A 629 -56.57 6.75 -5.65
CA PRO A 629 -57.34 5.85 -6.51
C PRO A 629 -57.66 4.54 -5.71
N GLN A 630 -58.59 3.77 -6.22
CA GLN A 630 -59.02 2.52 -5.54
C GLN A 630 -57.93 1.43 -5.60
N THR A 631 -56.84 1.68 -4.91
CA THR A 631 -55.68 0.79 -4.75
C THR A 631 -55.77 0.01 -3.45
N GLU A 632 -54.73 -0.83 -3.16
CA GLU A 632 -54.61 -1.55 -1.89
C GLU A 632 -54.50 -0.56 -0.69
N ALA A 633 -53.75 0.54 -0.87
CA ALA A 633 -53.63 1.58 0.16
C ALA A 633 -54.99 2.24 0.45
N PHE A 634 -55.82 2.51 -0.58
CA PHE A 634 -57.17 2.97 -0.38
C PHE A 634 -58.00 1.99 0.47
N SER A 635 -57.95 0.70 0.12
CA SER A 635 -58.69 -0.35 0.85
C SER A 635 -58.22 -0.45 2.32
N THR A 636 -56.91 -0.37 2.55
CA THR A 636 -56.30 -0.41 3.87
C THR A 636 -56.71 0.79 4.73
N LEU A 637 -56.61 1.99 4.20
CA LEU A 637 -57.00 3.20 4.92
C LEU A 637 -58.51 3.26 5.18
N ARG A 638 -59.33 2.85 4.21
CA ARG A 638 -60.79 2.73 4.34
C ARG A 638 -61.18 1.75 5.45
N THR A 639 -60.50 0.58 5.48
CA THR A 639 -60.74 -0.41 6.55
C THR A 639 -60.37 0.14 7.91
N ARG A 640 -59.26 0.87 7.99
CA ARG A 640 -58.83 1.53 9.25
C ARG A 640 -59.88 2.55 9.72
N LEU A 641 -60.37 3.40 8.84
CA LEU A 641 -61.34 4.44 9.17
C LEU A 641 -62.70 3.82 9.54
N SER A 642 -63.08 2.68 9.00
CA SER A 642 -64.34 1.98 9.35
C SER A 642 -64.30 1.35 10.77
N CYS A 643 -63.11 1.21 11.35
CA CYS A 643 -62.94 0.75 12.72
C CYS A 643 -63.21 1.82 13.80
N ILE A 644 -63.37 3.08 13.39
CA ILE A 644 -63.65 4.20 14.32
C ILE A 644 -65.08 4.10 14.79
N PRO A 645 -65.37 4.02 16.13
CA PRO A 645 -66.72 3.92 16.65
C PRO A 645 -67.52 5.19 16.33
N SER A 646 -68.77 5.04 15.85
CA SER A 646 -69.63 6.16 15.48
C SER A 646 -69.94 7.15 16.61
N LEU A 647 -69.90 6.70 17.87
CA LEU A 647 -70.05 7.54 19.06
C LEU A 647 -68.95 8.62 19.20
N HIS A 648 -67.76 8.39 18.64
CA HIS A 648 -66.61 9.30 18.73
C HIS A 648 -66.75 10.51 17.77
N LEU A 649 -67.62 10.44 16.77
CA LEU A 649 -67.84 11.49 15.78
C LEU A 649 -68.83 12.58 16.21
N HIS A 650 -69.60 12.35 17.32
CA HIS A 650 -70.72 13.24 17.74
C HIS A 650 -70.51 13.98 19.07
N CYS A 651 -69.31 14.03 19.62
CA CYS A 651 -69.02 14.77 20.88
C CYS A 651 -68.71 16.23 20.64
N ASP A 652 -69.25 17.14 21.53
CA ASP A 652 -69.07 18.57 21.47
C ASP A 652 -67.64 19.07 21.81
N ASP A 653 -67.18 20.09 21.10
CA ASP A 653 -65.80 20.55 21.01
C ASP A 653 -65.20 21.24 22.27
N ASN A 654 -65.94 21.40 23.37
CA ASN A 654 -65.57 22.34 24.44
C ASN A 654 -64.44 21.88 25.37
N ASN A 655 -63.98 20.64 25.35
CA ASN A 655 -62.97 20.11 26.29
C ASN A 655 -61.60 19.72 25.64
N ILE A 656 -61.47 19.77 24.32
CA ILE A 656 -60.24 19.34 23.62
C ILE A 656 -59.27 20.53 23.37
N SER A 657 -59.81 21.75 23.35
CA SER A 657 -59.03 22.95 22.92
C SER A 657 -57.91 23.35 23.90
N GLU A 658 -58.05 23.11 25.22
CA GLU A 658 -57.05 23.63 26.17
C GLU A 658 -55.73 22.86 26.16
N LYS A 659 -55.72 21.51 26.05
CA LYS A 659 -54.46 20.70 26.02
C LYS A 659 -53.67 20.92 24.72
N LYS A 660 -54.30 21.18 23.58
CA LYS A 660 -53.65 21.42 22.28
C LYS A 660 -53.13 22.81 22.10
N VAL A 661 -53.85 23.84 22.58
CA VAL A 661 -53.40 25.21 22.54
C VAL A 661 -52.09 25.42 23.28
N VAL A 662 -51.85 24.70 24.38
CA VAL A 662 -50.56 24.74 25.11
C VAL A 662 -49.40 24.07 24.34
N ARG A 663 -49.65 22.99 23.55
CA ARG A 663 -48.59 22.28 22.82
C ARG A 663 -48.07 23.06 21.60
N GLN A 664 -48.89 23.88 20.96
CA GLN A 664 -48.58 24.57 19.70
C GLN A 664 -48.46 26.10 19.84
N SER A 665 -48.53 26.64 21.07
CA SER A 665 -48.35 28.08 21.31
C SER A 665 -46.95 28.53 20.87
N GLY A 666 -46.89 29.48 19.91
CA GLY A 666 -45.62 30.03 19.38
C GLY A 666 -45.26 29.62 17.95
N ILE A 667 -46.01 28.71 17.29
CA ILE A 667 -45.84 28.44 15.84
C ILE A 667 -46.96 29.14 15.07
N ASN A 668 -46.59 29.98 14.10
CA ASN A 668 -47.54 30.64 13.22
C ASN A 668 -47.81 29.78 11.97
N PHE A 669 -48.78 28.86 12.08
CA PHE A 669 -49.13 27.96 10.99
C PHE A 669 -49.66 28.68 9.74
N GLN A 670 -50.26 29.85 9.87
CA GLN A 670 -50.70 30.65 8.72
C GLN A 670 -49.50 31.15 7.91
N GLN A 671 -48.42 31.55 8.58
CA GLN A 671 -47.18 31.93 7.90
C GLN A 671 -46.54 30.74 7.19
N LEU A 672 -46.54 29.56 7.82
CA LEU A 672 -46.03 28.32 7.21
C LEU A 672 -46.87 27.89 6.00
N LEU A 673 -48.18 28.04 6.06
CA LEU A 673 -49.06 27.75 4.92
C LEU A 673 -48.79 28.70 3.74
N ASN A 674 -48.61 29.97 4.01
CA ASN A 674 -48.23 30.93 2.98
C ASN A 674 -46.87 30.61 2.34
N HIS A 675 -45.90 30.18 3.17
CA HIS A 675 -44.62 29.74 2.65
C HIS A 675 -44.77 28.50 1.74
N PHE A 676 -45.56 27.52 2.15
CA PHE A 676 -45.87 26.34 1.32
C PHE A 676 -46.45 26.75 -0.05
N ILE A 677 -47.45 27.63 -0.08
CA ILE A 677 -48.05 28.13 -1.31
C ILE A 677 -46.98 28.77 -2.21
N GLN A 678 -46.15 29.67 -1.66
CA GLN A 678 -45.07 30.32 -2.43
C GLN A 678 -44.06 29.32 -3.03
N VAL A 679 -43.68 28.27 -2.27
CA VAL A 679 -42.76 27.26 -2.77
C VAL A 679 -43.42 26.45 -3.88
N GLN A 680 -44.71 26.07 -3.74
CA GLN A 680 -45.42 25.33 -4.78
C GLN A 680 -45.65 26.19 -6.06
N GLU A 681 -45.87 27.50 -5.95
CA GLU A 681 -45.88 28.38 -7.10
C GLU A 681 -44.54 28.43 -7.83
N LYS A 682 -43.40 28.50 -7.10
CA LYS A 682 -42.06 28.41 -7.69
C LYS A 682 -41.88 27.11 -8.44
N HIS A 683 -42.29 25.96 -7.90
CA HIS A 683 -42.24 24.68 -8.59
C HIS A 683 -43.08 24.69 -9.87
N LYS A 684 -44.26 25.27 -9.87
CA LYS A 684 -45.12 25.40 -11.04
C LYS A 684 -44.48 26.24 -12.15
N GLU A 685 -43.86 27.34 -11.79
CA GLU A 685 -43.14 28.21 -12.74
C GLU A 685 -41.90 27.51 -13.27
N TYR A 686 -41.13 26.83 -12.42
CA TYR A 686 -39.95 26.06 -12.82
C TYR A 686 -40.29 24.95 -13.82
N LYS A 687 -41.34 24.16 -13.57
CA LYS A 687 -41.85 23.15 -14.51
C LYS A 687 -42.28 23.75 -15.86
N LYS A 688 -42.98 24.91 -15.82
CA LYS A 688 -43.37 25.63 -17.02
C LYS A 688 -42.16 26.06 -17.85
N ASN A 689 -41.14 26.63 -17.19
CA ASN A 689 -39.92 27.09 -17.85
C ASN A 689 -39.12 25.98 -18.47
N ILE A 690 -39.04 24.78 -17.84
CA ILE A 690 -38.40 23.60 -18.42
C ILE A 690 -39.16 23.12 -19.66
N ARG A 691 -40.51 22.96 -19.58
CA ARG A 691 -41.33 22.53 -20.73
C ARG A 691 -41.16 23.49 -21.92
N THR A 692 -41.10 24.80 -21.65
CA THR A 692 -40.87 25.82 -22.70
C THR A 692 -39.49 25.66 -23.36
N LYS A 693 -38.44 25.42 -22.55
CA LYS A 693 -37.08 25.20 -23.09
C LYS A 693 -36.98 23.89 -23.91
N GLU A 694 -37.62 22.83 -23.49
CA GLU A 694 -37.67 21.54 -24.20
C GLU A 694 -38.38 21.69 -25.55
N ILE A 695 -39.51 22.43 -25.60
CA ILE A 695 -40.22 22.69 -26.87
C ILE A 695 -39.32 23.51 -27.81
N LEU A 696 -38.65 24.56 -27.31
CA LEU A 696 -37.77 25.39 -28.14
C LEU A 696 -36.53 24.63 -28.64
N SER A 697 -36.02 23.62 -27.89
CA SER A 697 -34.95 22.75 -28.34
C SER A 697 -35.39 21.78 -29.45
N LEU A 698 -36.58 21.20 -29.30
CA LEU A 698 -37.19 20.34 -30.32
C LEU A 698 -37.48 21.10 -31.62
N ASP A 699 -37.99 22.34 -31.52
CA ASP A 699 -38.19 23.17 -32.69
C ASP A 699 -36.89 23.50 -33.43
N ARG A 700 -35.78 23.71 -32.70
CA ARG A 700 -34.47 23.93 -33.29
C ARG A 700 -33.91 22.65 -33.97
N GLU A 701 -34.09 21.52 -33.34
CA GLU A 701 -33.67 20.22 -33.94
C GLU A 701 -34.48 19.90 -35.20
N MET A 702 -35.81 20.14 -35.19
CA MET A 702 -36.65 19.95 -36.38
C MET A 702 -36.27 20.96 -37.49
N SER A 703 -35.98 22.21 -37.17
CA SER A 703 -35.52 23.21 -38.16
C SER A 703 -34.15 22.90 -38.78
N ASN A 704 -33.30 22.09 -38.10
CA ASN A 704 -32.01 21.63 -38.64
C ASN A 704 -32.09 20.32 -39.45
N ILE A 705 -33.25 19.63 -39.45
CA ILE A 705 -33.48 18.42 -40.24
C ILE A 705 -34.10 18.76 -41.61
N ASP A 706 -34.72 19.95 -41.73
CA ASP A 706 -35.33 20.44 -42.99
C ASP A 706 -34.35 21.26 -43.88
N LEU A 707 -33.06 21.27 -43.56
CA LEU A 707 -31.97 21.81 -44.36
C LEU A 707 -31.01 20.71 -44.79
#